data_dd0b3727b23c90433d3b91b69e0ae3ad
#
_entry.id   dd0b3727b23c90433d3b91b69e0ae3ad
#
_cell.length_a   1.000
_cell.length_b   1.000
_cell.length_c   1.000
_cell.angle_alpha   90.00
_cell.angle_beta   90.00
_cell.angle_gamma   90.00
#
_symmetry.space_group_name_H-M   'P 1'
#
loop_
_entity.id
_entity.type
_entity.pdbx_description
1 polymer ?
#
loop_
_entity_poly.entity_id
_entity_poly.type
_entity_poly.pdbx_seq_one_letter_code
_entity_poly.pdbx_strand_id
1 'polypeptide(L)'
;GLLSLFAATMAANVLYGLVSSETALFGLALVGALAVFIGWFYVPLLAGIGILGATLAPFVVGGEPGAASLLFYYFAVIAMAAMAVDTFKRWAWLSGFGLILTCAAAANIFALAGEGVHFLTFGVIVTLASAVIPERRLVPQHTGMMLLEEMVRIFTRKSENITSTGFPTRLIAAVFAATVISTIWVYLNEVNGFWLSFCVLLLLFTIAAIWMRRARALGDLAILPVVGLPVLVWLEAADSGPVFQAWIATAGRVAEEPAPWTLLILLTTALTVTILAAWRSYLGAPYRNLWALGGAAFTPVIAVLLEMFWSPTQVVGVDIWAYQVIGLAAIMVVLANQFSRKDGEDRTATAYFTLAALTMISLALILLLSSAALTLALAVMSLGAALLDRRYNLPALSVFVIAGAGVIGWRLVLDPGVFWAMGASLWEVVATYSATLLLLWASRVLLQASQRKLAFAITDGLFWSLGGVFISILIYRLAETYADGHDDSHAVVSLIALVWLVSAANQLWRMKYHEVPNWWRITVAVLYALPGLVLLTVAATVFNPLLEDWNPAFGPPVFDSLLVAYGLPAAFFLSVATWFKHLPNWLRAILAGLGIGFATLYVGLEIRRLWRGNDLTVAGTTDPELYTYTIVMLLAATALLLYSFYRHNNLLRKIALVGIGLTVAKVFLIDVSGLTGLTRVFSFLVLGLSLAGLAWLDRWFGTKAAQDSDLS
;
A
#
# COMPACT_ATOMS: atom_id res chain seq x y z
N GLY A 1 -27.64 -15.94 55.29
CA GLY A 1 -28.91 -15.18 55.20
C GLY A 1 -29.28 -14.76 53.81
N LEU A 2 -28.49 -13.92 53.11
CA LEU A 2 -28.84 -13.39 51.77
C LEU A 2 -28.85 -14.51 50.69
N LEU A 3 -27.88 -15.40 50.68
CA LEU A 3 -27.89 -16.56 49.79
C LEU A 3 -29.10 -17.48 50.02
N SER A 4 -29.51 -17.61 51.29
CA SER A 4 -30.71 -18.38 51.64
C SER A 4 -32.00 -17.70 51.13
N LEU A 5 -32.06 -16.34 51.13
CA LEU A 5 -33.18 -15.58 50.57
C LEU A 5 -33.23 -15.74 49.05
N PHE A 6 -32.09 -15.61 48.36
CA PHE A 6 -32.03 -15.90 46.93
C PHE A 6 -32.52 -17.33 46.61
N ALA A 7 -31.98 -18.32 47.34
CA ALA A 7 -32.37 -19.73 47.15
C ALA A 7 -33.86 -19.99 47.46
N ALA A 8 -34.41 -19.39 48.53
CA ALA A 8 -35.79 -19.52 48.88
C ALA A 8 -36.74 -18.89 47.83
N THR A 9 -36.41 -17.71 47.34
CA THR A 9 -37.21 -17.06 46.30
C THR A 9 -37.18 -17.84 44.97
N MET A 10 -36.00 -18.37 44.61
CA MET A 10 -35.85 -19.27 43.46
C MET A 10 -36.62 -20.56 43.60
N ALA A 11 -36.53 -21.22 44.77
CA ALA A 11 -37.24 -22.48 45.04
C ALA A 11 -38.78 -22.26 44.99
N ALA A 12 -39.26 -21.15 45.52
CA ALA A 12 -40.68 -20.81 45.50
C ALA A 12 -41.25 -20.70 44.08
N ASN A 13 -40.47 -20.24 43.11
CA ASN A 13 -40.86 -20.15 41.71
C ASN A 13 -40.55 -21.46 40.96
N VAL A 14 -39.26 -21.88 40.89
CA VAL A 14 -38.79 -22.94 39.98
C VAL A 14 -39.16 -24.35 40.48
N LEU A 15 -39.11 -24.59 41.82
CA LEU A 15 -39.37 -25.92 42.38
C LEU A 15 -40.83 -26.11 42.78
N TYR A 16 -41.45 -25.08 43.32
CA TYR A 16 -42.77 -25.24 43.94
C TYR A 16 -43.90 -24.52 43.17
N GLY A 17 -43.59 -23.66 42.19
CA GLY A 17 -44.60 -22.93 41.41
C GLY A 17 -45.53 -22.03 42.24
N LEU A 18 -45.12 -21.65 43.47
CA LEU A 18 -45.95 -20.87 44.41
C LEU A 18 -46.07 -19.41 44.03
N VAL A 19 -45.16 -18.89 43.20
CA VAL A 19 -45.09 -17.48 42.84
C VAL A 19 -44.92 -17.39 41.33
N SER A 20 -45.55 -16.35 40.70
CA SER A 20 -45.33 -16.14 39.28
C SER A 20 -43.92 -15.65 38.99
N SER A 21 -43.44 -15.82 37.76
CA SER A 21 -42.08 -15.40 37.34
C SER A 21 -41.84 -13.92 37.59
N GLU A 22 -42.83 -13.04 37.36
CA GLU A 22 -42.73 -11.61 37.62
C GLU A 22 -42.49 -11.28 39.10
N THR A 23 -43.30 -11.95 40.00
CA THR A 23 -43.17 -11.76 41.45
C THR A 23 -41.87 -12.34 41.98
N ALA A 24 -41.37 -13.44 41.42
CA ALA A 24 -40.07 -14.01 41.75
C ALA A 24 -38.92 -13.07 41.30
N LEU A 25 -39.00 -12.50 40.11
CA LEU A 25 -38.01 -11.55 39.62
C LEU A 25 -37.96 -10.30 40.51
N PHE A 26 -39.15 -9.75 40.86
CA PHE A 26 -39.20 -8.61 41.79
C PHE A 26 -38.65 -8.95 43.15
N GLY A 27 -38.95 -10.15 43.70
CA GLY A 27 -38.40 -10.66 44.94
C GLY A 27 -36.86 -10.77 44.90
N LEU A 28 -36.31 -11.36 43.85
CA LEU A 28 -34.85 -11.46 43.65
C LEU A 28 -34.18 -10.12 43.48
N ALA A 29 -34.81 -9.19 42.77
CA ALA A 29 -34.33 -7.79 42.66
C ALA A 29 -34.31 -7.10 44.02
N LEU A 30 -35.34 -7.31 44.85
CA LEU A 30 -35.41 -6.79 46.21
C LEU A 30 -34.32 -7.35 47.11
N VAL A 31 -34.10 -8.67 47.04
CA VAL A 31 -32.99 -9.34 47.78
C VAL A 31 -31.64 -8.80 47.30
N GLY A 32 -31.45 -8.60 46.01
CA GLY A 32 -30.25 -7.99 45.43
C GLY A 32 -30.04 -6.53 45.94
N ALA A 33 -31.09 -5.73 45.93
CA ALA A 33 -31.07 -4.38 46.49
C ALA A 33 -30.75 -4.35 47.98
N LEU A 34 -31.35 -5.28 48.73
CA LEU A 34 -31.05 -5.44 50.17
C LEU A 34 -29.60 -5.87 50.40
N ALA A 35 -29.05 -6.76 49.57
CA ALA A 35 -27.64 -7.16 49.62
C ALA A 35 -26.69 -6.01 49.33
N VAL A 36 -26.99 -5.16 48.32
CA VAL A 36 -26.22 -3.91 48.04
C VAL A 36 -26.34 -2.95 49.20
N PHE A 37 -27.55 -2.76 49.77
CA PHE A 37 -27.78 -1.88 50.89
C PHE A 37 -26.99 -2.32 52.17
N ILE A 38 -27.07 -3.62 52.51
CA ILE A 38 -26.31 -4.19 53.64
C ILE A 38 -24.78 -4.10 53.33
N GLY A 39 -24.38 -4.43 52.10
CA GLY A 39 -22.99 -4.32 51.68
C GLY A 39 -22.42 -2.89 51.82
N TRP A 40 -23.25 -1.88 51.61
CA TRP A 40 -22.89 -0.46 51.81
C TRP A 40 -22.38 -0.21 53.22
N PHE A 41 -22.92 -0.83 54.25
CA PHE A 41 -22.53 -0.64 55.62
C PHE A 41 -21.38 -1.54 56.11
N TYR A 42 -21.29 -2.78 55.56
CA TYR A 42 -20.43 -3.82 56.13
C TYR A 42 -19.23 -4.18 55.25
N VAL A 43 -19.41 -4.74 54.07
CA VAL A 43 -18.32 -5.29 53.26
C VAL A 43 -18.62 -5.16 51.78
N PRO A 44 -17.66 -4.71 50.96
CA PRO A 44 -17.86 -4.54 49.49
C PRO A 44 -18.20 -5.87 48.77
N LEU A 45 -17.72 -6.99 49.25
CA LEU A 45 -18.01 -8.33 48.69
C LEU A 45 -19.51 -8.62 48.69
N LEU A 46 -20.22 -8.19 49.75
CA LEU A 46 -21.64 -8.41 49.87
C LEU A 46 -22.45 -7.64 48.84
N ALA A 47 -22.02 -6.39 48.53
CA ALA A 47 -22.59 -5.60 47.45
C ALA A 47 -22.32 -6.26 46.06
N GLY A 48 -21.13 -6.83 45.87
CA GLY A 48 -20.80 -7.60 44.66
C GLY A 48 -21.69 -8.84 44.49
N ILE A 49 -21.95 -9.59 45.56
CA ILE A 49 -22.88 -10.74 45.55
C ILE A 49 -24.30 -10.28 45.22
N GLY A 50 -24.73 -9.14 45.77
CA GLY A 50 -26.03 -8.56 45.45
C GLY A 50 -26.19 -8.18 43.97
N ILE A 51 -25.18 -7.52 43.38
CA ILE A 51 -25.17 -7.19 41.96
C ILE A 51 -25.17 -8.46 41.11
N LEU A 52 -24.35 -9.46 41.45
CA LEU A 52 -24.30 -10.76 40.75
C LEU A 52 -25.65 -11.44 40.80
N GLY A 53 -26.23 -11.57 41.98
CA GLY A 53 -27.55 -12.22 42.17
C GLY A 53 -28.67 -11.51 41.40
N ALA A 54 -28.72 -10.19 41.48
CA ALA A 54 -29.69 -9.40 40.72
C ALA A 54 -29.50 -9.55 39.21
N THR A 55 -28.26 -9.57 38.71
CA THR A 55 -28.00 -9.71 37.27
C THR A 55 -28.32 -11.11 36.76
N LEU A 56 -28.10 -12.18 37.56
CA LEU A 56 -28.41 -13.55 37.17
C LEU A 56 -29.88 -13.91 37.34
N ALA A 57 -30.62 -13.18 38.16
CA ALA A 57 -32.03 -13.48 38.50
C ALA A 57 -32.91 -13.73 37.25
N PRO A 58 -32.91 -12.93 36.19
CA PRO A 58 -33.75 -13.18 35.01
C PRO A 58 -33.46 -14.50 34.30
N PHE A 59 -32.17 -14.91 34.29
CA PHE A 59 -31.74 -16.13 33.60
C PHE A 59 -32.13 -17.39 34.34
N VAL A 60 -32.36 -17.29 35.64
CA VAL A 60 -32.72 -18.42 36.48
C VAL A 60 -34.22 -18.57 36.59
N VAL A 61 -34.95 -17.46 36.73
CA VAL A 61 -36.41 -17.48 36.88
C VAL A 61 -37.09 -17.80 35.53
N GLY A 62 -36.44 -17.45 34.43
CA GLY A 62 -37.06 -17.49 33.11
C GLY A 62 -38.13 -16.38 32.98
N GLY A 63 -38.67 -16.19 31.78
CA GLY A 63 -39.72 -15.22 31.53
C GLY A 63 -40.39 -15.46 30.18
N GLU A 64 -41.51 -14.84 29.95
CA GLU A 64 -42.17 -14.89 28.65
C GLU A 64 -41.32 -14.13 27.59
N PRO A 65 -41.29 -14.60 26.34
CA PRO A 65 -40.51 -14.00 25.28
C PRO A 65 -40.79 -12.50 25.02
N GLY A 66 -41.98 -12.04 25.36
CA GLY A 66 -42.41 -10.64 25.19
C GLY A 66 -41.83 -9.61 26.22
N ALA A 67 -41.20 -10.08 27.29
CA ALA A 67 -40.64 -9.23 28.34
C ALA A 67 -39.14 -8.91 28.19
N ALA A 68 -38.50 -9.38 27.13
CA ALA A 68 -37.06 -9.22 26.93
C ALA A 68 -36.63 -7.75 26.90
N SER A 69 -37.43 -6.84 26.31
CA SER A 69 -37.18 -5.39 26.22
C SER A 69 -37.01 -4.73 27.59
N LEU A 70 -37.76 -5.14 28.60
CA LEU A 70 -37.69 -4.60 29.97
C LEU A 70 -36.40 -4.96 30.66
N LEU A 71 -35.80 -6.11 30.35
CA LEU A 71 -34.56 -6.58 30.96
C LEU A 71 -33.38 -5.65 30.65
N PHE A 72 -33.34 -5.04 29.50
CA PHE A 72 -32.29 -4.07 29.19
C PHE A 72 -32.33 -2.86 30.14
N TYR A 73 -33.50 -2.32 30.43
CA TYR A 73 -33.65 -1.21 31.38
C TYR A 73 -33.38 -1.67 32.82
N TYR A 74 -33.74 -2.89 33.17
CA TYR A 74 -33.40 -3.48 34.46
C TYR A 74 -31.87 -3.58 34.64
N PHE A 75 -31.13 -4.05 33.66
CA PHE A 75 -29.67 -4.10 33.71
C PHE A 75 -29.05 -2.71 33.73
N ALA A 76 -29.66 -1.71 33.09
CA ALA A 76 -29.20 -0.32 33.16
C ALA A 76 -29.30 0.22 34.61
N VAL A 77 -30.39 -0.10 35.32
CA VAL A 77 -30.56 0.30 36.74
C VAL A 77 -29.51 -0.37 37.62
N ILE A 78 -29.21 -1.68 37.43
CA ILE A 78 -28.16 -2.37 38.18
C ILE A 78 -26.78 -1.77 37.91
N ALA A 79 -26.47 -1.45 36.66
CA ALA A 79 -25.22 -0.80 36.27
C ALA A 79 -25.08 0.57 36.95
N MET A 80 -26.13 1.39 36.95
CA MET A 80 -26.17 2.69 37.63
C MET A 80 -25.98 2.53 39.14
N ALA A 81 -26.63 1.55 39.76
CA ALA A 81 -26.49 1.26 41.20
C ALA A 81 -25.03 0.88 41.56
N ALA A 82 -24.40 0.02 40.75
CA ALA A 82 -22.99 -0.37 40.95
C ALA A 82 -22.06 0.86 40.89
N MET A 83 -22.24 1.75 39.91
CA MET A 83 -21.47 3.00 39.78
C MET A 83 -21.75 3.97 40.94
N ALA A 84 -22.99 4.06 41.40
CA ALA A 84 -23.37 4.92 42.50
C ALA A 84 -22.69 4.45 43.82
N VAL A 85 -22.68 3.14 44.10
CA VAL A 85 -22.00 2.59 45.28
C VAL A 85 -20.50 2.90 45.24
N ASP A 86 -19.84 2.73 44.10
CA ASP A 86 -18.41 3.08 43.92
C ASP A 86 -18.17 4.58 44.19
N THR A 87 -19.02 5.44 43.63
CA THR A 87 -18.88 6.89 43.77
C THR A 87 -18.86 7.36 45.23
N PHE A 88 -19.63 6.68 46.10
CA PHE A 88 -19.67 7.03 47.54
C PHE A 88 -18.60 6.32 48.39
N LYS A 89 -18.31 5.08 48.08
CA LYS A 89 -17.37 4.22 48.85
C LYS A 89 -16.00 4.10 48.26
N ARG A 90 -15.78 4.57 46.99
CA ARG A 90 -14.51 4.48 46.24
C ARG A 90 -14.06 3.04 46.01
N TRP A 91 -15.03 2.12 45.75
CA TRP A 91 -14.78 0.70 45.43
C TRP A 91 -14.76 0.52 43.92
N ALA A 92 -13.71 1.01 43.24
CA ALA A 92 -13.58 1.06 41.80
C ALA A 92 -13.81 -0.31 41.10
N TRP A 93 -13.41 -1.42 41.74
CA TRP A 93 -13.62 -2.75 41.20
C TRP A 93 -15.13 -3.10 41.07
N LEU A 94 -16.00 -2.53 41.94
CA LEU A 94 -17.42 -2.83 41.95
C LEU A 94 -18.14 -2.23 40.75
N SER A 95 -17.76 -1.01 40.32
CA SER A 95 -18.25 -0.41 39.07
C SER A 95 -17.84 -1.24 37.86
N GLY A 96 -16.56 -1.63 37.77
CA GLY A 96 -16.08 -2.47 36.67
C GLY A 96 -16.77 -3.83 36.64
N PHE A 97 -16.89 -4.48 37.78
CA PHE A 97 -17.57 -5.78 37.90
C PHE A 97 -19.06 -5.71 37.52
N GLY A 98 -19.78 -4.70 38.06
CA GLY A 98 -21.18 -4.49 37.74
C GLY A 98 -21.42 -4.20 36.26
N LEU A 99 -20.59 -3.37 35.65
CA LEU A 99 -20.67 -3.08 34.22
C LEU A 99 -20.39 -4.29 33.34
N ILE A 100 -19.35 -5.07 33.66
CA ILE A 100 -19.03 -6.29 32.91
C ILE A 100 -20.19 -7.26 32.98
N LEU A 101 -20.76 -7.50 34.16
CA LEU A 101 -21.90 -8.41 34.34
C LEU A 101 -23.14 -7.92 33.58
N THR A 102 -23.53 -6.66 33.73
CA THR A 102 -24.75 -6.13 33.11
C THR A 102 -24.59 -6.01 31.59
N CYS A 103 -23.42 -5.62 31.08
CA CYS A 103 -23.16 -5.62 29.65
C CYS A 103 -23.16 -7.04 29.06
N ALA A 104 -22.56 -8.02 29.75
CA ALA A 104 -22.60 -9.42 29.33
C ALA A 104 -24.03 -10.02 29.38
N ALA A 105 -24.81 -9.67 30.39
CA ALA A 105 -26.21 -10.08 30.50
C ALA A 105 -27.05 -9.47 29.36
N ALA A 106 -26.92 -8.18 29.11
CA ALA A 106 -27.59 -7.48 28.01
C ALA A 106 -27.21 -8.05 26.65
N ALA A 107 -25.91 -8.30 26.43
CA ALA A 107 -25.40 -8.93 25.23
C ALA A 107 -25.98 -10.34 25.01
N ASN A 108 -26.11 -11.12 26.09
CA ASN A 108 -26.70 -12.45 26.02
C ASN A 108 -28.20 -12.40 25.68
N ILE A 109 -28.96 -11.46 26.29
CA ILE A 109 -30.39 -11.29 25.94
C ILE A 109 -30.52 -10.84 24.48
N PHE A 110 -29.68 -9.92 24.00
CA PHE A 110 -29.71 -9.52 22.60
C PHE A 110 -29.42 -10.68 21.64
N ALA A 111 -28.44 -11.56 21.98
CA ALA A 111 -28.11 -12.73 21.16
C ALA A 111 -29.26 -13.75 21.09
N LEU A 112 -30.10 -13.84 22.14
CA LEU A 112 -31.20 -14.83 22.24
C LEU A 112 -32.54 -14.25 21.70
N ALA A 113 -32.84 -12.99 21.98
CA ALA A 113 -34.15 -12.39 21.71
C ALA A 113 -34.16 -11.33 20.65
N GLY A 114 -32.96 -10.81 20.22
CA GLY A 114 -32.85 -9.64 19.37
C GLY A 114 -33.14 -8.35 20.14
N GLU A 115 -34.04 -7.49 19.66
CA GLU A 115 -34.46 -6.24 20.30
C GLU A 115 -33.34 -5.19 20.32
N GLY A 116 -32.67 -4.95 19.16
CA GLY A 116 -31.54 -4.03 19.02
C GLY A 116 -31.80 -2.60 19.45
N VAL A 117 -33.03 -2.10 19.28
CA VAL A 117 -33.41 -0.75 19.75
C VAL A 117 -33.24 -0.62 21.25
N HIS A 118 -33.71 -1.60 22.03
CA HIS A 118 -33.62 -1.59 23.50
C HIS A 118 -32.19 -1.87 23.96
N PHE A 119 -31.46 -2.76 23.27
CA PHE A 119 -30.06 -3.04 23.55
C PHE A 119 -29.17 -1.82 23.34
N LEU A 120 -29.31 -1.10 22.22
CA LEU A 120 -28.53 0.13 21.98
C LEU A 120 -28.97 1.26 22.91
N THR A 121 -30.25 1.35 23.27
CA THR A 121 -30.74 2.32 24.26
C THR A 121 -30.08 2.05 25.64
N PHE A 122 -29.98 0.78 26.06
CA PHE A 122 -29.21 0.37 27.23
C PHE A 122 -27.76 0.88 27.14
N GLY A 123 -27.06 0.64 26.02
CA GLY A 123 -25.68 1.09 25.81
C GLY A 123 -25.52 2.60 25.95
N VAL A 124 -26.44 3.39 25.38
CA VAL A 124 -26.46 4.86 25.49
C VAL A 124 -26.71 5.31 26.95
N ILE A 125 -27.69 4.73 27.62
CA ILE A 125 -28.01 5.05 29.03
C ILE A 125 -26.77 4.77 29.92
N VAL A 126 -26.15 3.61 29.80
CA VAL A 126 -24.99 3.23 30.59
C VAL A 126 -23.79 4.10 30.26
N THR A 127 -23.62 4.48 29.00
CA THR A 127 -22.58 5.44 28.59
C THR A 127 -22.77 6.80 29.27
N LEU A 128 -23.96 7.36 29.25
CA LEU A 128 -24.29 8.62 29.91
C LEU A 128 -24.11 8.52 31.44
N ALA A 129 -24.58 7.42 32.01
CA ALA A 129 -24.47 7.16 33.45
C ALA A 129 -22.98 7.05 33.89
N SER A 130 -22.14 6.37 33.11
CA SER A 130 -20.70 6.22 33.40
C SER A 130 -19.94 7.54 33.35
N ALA A 131 -20.44 8.53 32.60
CA ALA A 131 -19.88 9.87 32.57
C ALA A 131 -20.32 10.74 33.76
N VAL A 132 -21.60 10.63 34.15
CA VAL A 132 -22.23 11.53 35.10
C VAL A 132 -22.06 11.06 36.55
N ILE A 133 -22.27 9.77 36.81
CA ILE A 133 -22.33 9.23 38.20
C ILE A 133 -20.98 9.32 38.89
N PRO A 134 -19.85 8.85 38.34
CA PRO A 134 -18.56 8.86 39.05
C PRO A 134 -18.07 10.25 39.40
N GLU A 135 -18.37 11.26 38.59
CA GLU A 135 -17.96 12.66 38.83
C GLU A 135 -19.01 13.51 39.58
N ARG A 136 -20.22 13.00 39.78
CA ARG A 136 -21.36 13.72 40.36
C ARG A 136 -21.68 15.05 39.69
N ARG A 137 -21.48 15.13 38.36
CA ARG A 137 -21.68 16.32 37.54
C ARG A 137 -22.38 15.96 36.24
N LEU A 138 -23.35 16.74 35.84
CA LEU A 138 -24.05 16.54 34.54
C LEU A 138 -23.15 16.74 33.33
N VAL A 139 -22.11 17.58 33.48
CA VAL A 139 -21.08 17.75 32.44
C VAL A 139 -19.75 17.26 33.01
N PRO A 140 -19.20 16.17 32.53
CA PRO A 140 -17.98 15.59 33.05
C PRO A 140 -16.80 16.54 32.88
N GLN A 141 -15.89 16.56 33.87
CA GLN A 141 -14.66 17.36 33.89
C GLN A 141 -13.42 16.48 34.00
N HIS A 142 -13.41 15.30 33.39
CA HIS A 142 -12.29 14.39 33.45
C HIS A 142 -10.99 15.11 33.12
N THR A 143 -10.11 15.15 34.08
CA THR A 143 -8.76 15.76 34.02
C THR A 143 -7.73 14.66 33.76
N GLY A 144 -6.73 14.92 32.93
CA GLY A 144 -5.67 13.97 32.62
C GLY A 144 -5.30 13.99 31.16
N MET A 145 -4.45 13.03 30.77
CA MET A 145 -4.07 12.80 29.38
C MET A 145 -5.18 12.07 28.63
N MET A 146 -5.21 12.17 27.30
CA MET A 146 -6.05 11.34 26.47
C MET A 146 -5.60 9.88 26.53
N LEU A 147 -6.54 8.95 26.39
CA LEU A 147 -6.25 7.52 26.38
C LEU A 147 -5.32 7.12 25.21
N LEU A 148 -5.53 7.69 24.05
CA LEU A 148 -4.67 7.47 22.89
C LEU A 148 -3.23 7.92 23.15
N GLU A 149 -3.05 9.07 23.79
CA GLU A 149 -1.73 9.58 24.18
C GLU A 149 -1.06 8.67 25.22
N GLU A 150 -1.82 8.18 26.20
CA GLU A 150 -1.33 7.20 27.19
C GLU A 150 -0.90 5.89 26.48
N MET A 151 -1.73 5.36 25.58
CA MET A 151 -1.40 4.16 24.78
C MET A 151 -0.13 4.34 23.94
N VAL A 152 -0.03 5.44 23.19
CA VAL A 152 1.15 5.74 22.37
C VAL A 152 2.42 5.83 23.22
N ARG A 153 2.35 6.44 24.39
CA ARG A 153 3.51 6.55 25.32
C ARG A 153 3.92 5.18 25.89
N ILE A 154 2.95 4.34 26.23
CA ILE A 154 3.23 2.96 26.69
C ILE A 154 3.99 2.19 25.58
N PHE A 155 3.52 2.25 24.34
CA PHE A 155 4.16 1.57 23.20
C PHE A 155 5.53 2.14 22.85
N THR A 156 5.76 3.46 23.01
CA THR A 156 7.03 4.11 22.66
C THR A 156 8.06 4.05 23.77
N ARG A 157 7.77 3.43 24.94
CA ARG A 157 8.63 3.32 26.13
C ARG A 157 9.23 4.66 26.62
N LYS A 158 8.62 5.78 26.31
CA LYS A 158 9.00 7.07 26.90
C LYS A 158 8.42 7.17 28.32
N SER A 159 9.13 6.58 29.27
CA SER A 159 8.81 6.60 30.70
C SER A 159 9.41 7.83 31.36
N GLU A 160 8.67 8.94 31.44
CA GLU A 160 8.89 9.99 32.40
C GLU A 160 7.56 10.28 33.08
N ASN A 161 7.54 10.22 34.42
CA ASN A 161 6.48 10.57 35.37
C ASN A 161 5.07 10.75 34.79
N ILE A 162 4.41 9.63 34.49
CA ILE A 162 3.11 9.59 33.83
C ILE A 162 2.03 9.81 34.90
N THR A 163 1.31 10.92 34.83
CA THR A 163 0.00 11.02 35.48
C THR A 163 -0.96 10.14 34.74
N SER A 164 -1.16 8.91 35.23
CA SER A 164 -2.08 7.95 34.61
C SER A 164 -3.50 8.49 34.57
N THR A 165 -4.26 8.17 33.52
CA THR A 165 -5.68 8.51 33.48
C THR A 165 -6.42 7.89 34.66
N GLY A 166 -7.33 8.66 35.25
CA GLY A 166 -8.14 8.18 36.37
C GLY A 166 -9.04 7.01 35.99
N PHE A 167 -9.38 6.15 36.96
CA PHE A 167 -10.30 5.02 36.75
C PHE A 167 -11.63 5.43 36.12
N PRO A 168 -12.30 6.54 36.51
CA PRO A 168 -13.55 6.97 35.85
C PRO A 168 -13.41 7.24 34.35
N THR A 169 -12.28 7.81 33.94
CA THR A 169 -12.02 8.07 32.51
C THR A 169 -11.83 6.78 31.72
N ARG A 170 -11.14 5.78 32.26
CA ARG A 170 -10.99 4.48 31.63
C ARG A 170 -12.33 3.72 31.57
N LEU A 171 -13.15 3.87 32.61
CA LEU A 171 -14.46 3.23 32.69
C LEU A 171 -15.39 3.75 31.57
N ILE A 172 -15.54 5.07 31.46
CA ILE A 172 -16.37 5.66 30.40
C ILE A 172 -15.87 5.31 29.00
N ALA A 173 -14.55 5.30 28.80
CA ALA A 173 -13.98 4.92 27.52
C ALA A 173 -14.28 3.48 27.14
N ALA A 174 -14.18 2.55 28.09
CA ALA A 174 -14.52 1.15 27.86
C ALA A 174 -16.00 0.97 27.53
N VAL A 175 -16.91 1.64 28.26
CA VAL A 175 -18.37 1.58 28.01
C VAL A 175 -18.70 2.21 26.67
N PHE A 176 -18.12 3.36 26.37
CA PHE A 176 -18.33 4.03 25.08
C PHE A 176 -17.87 3.16 23.90
N ALA A 177 -16.68 2.57 24.00
CA ALA A 177 -16.18 1.64 22.98
C ALA A 177 -17.07 0.41 22.84
N ALA A 178 -17.52 -0.19 23.96
CA ALA A 178 -18.44 -1.30 23.95
C ALA A 178 -19.76 -0.93 23.25
N THR A 179 -20.30 0.28 23.49
CA THR A 179 -21.53 0.75 22.86
C THR A 179 -21.33 0.94 21.34
N VAL A 180 -20.17 1.50 20.90
CA VAL A 180 -19.86 1.61 19.46
C VAL A 180 -19.74 0.23 18.81
N ILE A 181 -19.08 -0.74 19.46
CA ILE A 181 -19.00 -2.13 18.96
C ILE A 181 -20.40 -2.77 18.91
N SER A 182 -21.25 -2.51 19.90
CA SER A 182 -22.64 -3.00 19.93
C SER A 182 -23.47 -2.48 18.77
N THR A 183 -23.22 -1.25 18.24
CA THR A 183 -23.92 -0.77 17.04
C THR A 183 -23.62 -1.60 15.81
N ILE A 184 -22.34 -1.97 15.63
CA ILE A 184 -21.94 -2.85 14.52
C ILE A 184 -22.52 -4.26 14.71
N TRP A 185 -22.55 -4.75 15.95
CA TRP A 185 -23.10 -6.07 16.24
C TRP A 185 -24.63 -6.12 16.00
N VAL A 186 -25.38 -5.09 16.38
CA VAL A 186 -26.82 -4.97 16.05
C VAL A 186 -27.04 -4.93 14.55
N TYR A 187 -26.23 -4.16 13.82
CA TYR A 187 -26.29 -4.13 12.36
C TYR A 187 -26.14 -5.53 11.74
N LEU A 188 -25.16 -6.32 12.20
CA LEU A 188 -24.86 -7.66 11.67
C LEU A 188 -25.95 -8.71 11.99
N ASN A 189 -26.80 -8.49 13.00
CA ASN A 189 -27.81 -9.45 13.44
C ASN A 189 -29.25 -9.03 13.16
N GLU A 190 -29.53 -7.77 12.85
CA GLU A 190 -30.88 -7.26 12.54
C GLU A 190 -30.98 -6.77 11.10
N VAL A 191 -31.97 -7.27 10.37
CA VAL A 191 -32.18 -6.95 8.95
C VAL A 191 -32.33 -5.44 8.70
N ASN A 192 -32.96 -4.69 9.61
CA ASN A 192 -33.14 -3.25 9.51
C ASN A 192 -32.24 -2.45 10.46
N GLY A 193 -31.12 -3.04 10.88
CA GLY A 193 -30.18 -2.47 11.85
C GLY A 193 -29.39 -1.25 11.36
N PHE A 194 -29.30 -1.02 10.05
CA PHE A 194 -28.46 0.06 9.47
C PHE A 194 -28.81 1.45 10.01
N TRP A 195 -30.04 1.93 9.82
CA TRP A 195 -30.44 3.26 10.24
C TRP A 195 -30.41 3.47 11.75
N LEU A 196 -30.76 2.43 12.49
CA LEU A 196 -30.66 2.44 13.96
C LEU A 196 -29.21 2.62 14.41
N SER A 197 -28.29 1.80 13.93
CA SER A 197 -26.87 1.86 14.24
C SER A 197 -26.25 3.20 13.79
N PHE A 198 -26.65 3.69 12.61
CA PHE A 198 -26.22 4.96 12.08
C PHE A 198 -26.64 6.14 12.98
N CYS A 199 -27.91 6.18 13.42
CA CYS A 199 -28.41 7.21 14.33
C CYS A 199 -27.69 7.17 15.69
N VAL A 200 -27.45 5.97 16.24
CA VAL A 200 -26.78 5.82 17.53
C VAL A 200 -25.30 6.26 17.43
N LEU A 201 -24.59 5.92 16.34
CA LEU A 201 -23.23 6.42 16.12
C LEU A 201 -23.18 7.94 16.01
N LEU A 202 -24.14 8.57 15.33
CA LEU A 202 -24.25 10.04 15.28
C LEU A 202 -24.54 10.64 16.66
N LEU A 203 -25.42 10.01 17.44
CA LEU A 203 -25.72 10.42 18.80
C LEU A 203 -24.47 10.34 19.67
N LEU A 204 -23.71 9.26 19.61
CA LEU A 204 -22.45 9.08 20.34
C LEU A 204 -21.41 10.12 19.93
N PHE A 205 -21.30 10.43 18.62
CA PHE A 205 -20.43 11.51 18.15
C PHE A 205 -20.83 12.86 18.72
N THR A 206 -22.13 13.20 18.73
CA THR A 206 -22.60 14.48 19.30
C THR A 206 -22.38 14.56 20.80
N ILE A 207 -22.61 13.47 21.55
CA ILE A 207 -22.33 13.38 22.98
C ILE A 207 -20.84 13.61 23.25
N ALA A 208 -19.95 12.91 22.54
CA ALA A 208 -18.51 13.09 22.66
C ALA A 208 -18.10 14.53 22.35
N ALA A 209 -18.63 15.12 21.26
CA ALA A 209 -18.37 16.52 20.89
C ALA A 209 -18.80 17.54 21.95
N ILE A 210 -19.91 17.28 22.67
CA ILE A 210 -20.38 18.14 23.77
C ILE A 210 -19.48 17.98 25.00
N TRP A 211 -19.16 16.76 25.40
CA TRP A 211 -18.35 16.47 26.59
C TRP A 211 -16.95 17.04 26.50
N MET A 212 -16.32 16.98 25.33
CA MET A 212 -14.98 17.51 25.10
C MET A 212 -14.86 19.02 25.31
N ARG A 213 -15.96 19.75 25.42
CA ARG A 213 -15.88 21.18 25.80
C ARG A 213 -15.24 21.40 27.16
N ARG A 214 -15.40 20.47 28.08
CA ARG A 214 -14.90 20.55 29.45
C ARG A 214 -14.00 19.40 29.86
N ALA A 215 -14.21 18.21 29.32
CA ALA A 215 -13.46 16.99 29.65
C ALA A 215 -12.35 16.73 28.62
N ARG A 216 -11.15 17.28 28.84
CA ARG A 216 -10.02 17.13 27.92
C ARG A 216 -9.59 15.68 27.73
N ALA A 217 -9.66 14.87 28.80
CA ALA A 217 -9.27 13.47 28.79
C ALA A 217 -10.17 12.56 27.93
N LEU A 218 -11.38 13.03 27.54
CA LEU A 218 -12.31 12.29 26.68
C LEU A 218 -12.20 12.70 25.22
N GLY A 219 -11.13 13.43 24.85
CA GLY A 219 -10.94 14.03 23.53
C GLY A 219 -10.91 13.02 22.37
N ASP A 220 -10.42 11.84 22.62
CA ASP A 220 -10.26 10.76 21.65
C ASP A 220 -11.51 9.89 21.47
N LEU A 221 -12.51 9.96 22.34
CA LEU A 221 -13.71 9.14 22.22
C LEU A 221 -14.51 9.43 20.93
N ALA A 222 -14.47 10.66 20.42
CA ALA A 222 -15.12 11.01 19.16
C ALA A 222 -14.53 10.27 17.94
N ILE A 223 -13.31 9.75 18.02
CA ILE A 223 -12.67 8.98 16.94
C ILE A 223 -13.47 7.71 16.67
N LEU A 224 -13.99 7.05 17.72
CA LEU A 224 -14.69 5.77 17.59
C LEU A 224 -15.93 5.86 16.69
N PRO A 225 -16.90 6.76 16.91
CA PRO A 225 -18.04 6.90 15.99
C PRO A 225 -17.65 7.49 14.63
N VAL A 226 -16.60 8.35 14.54
CA VAL A 226 -16.08 8.87 13.27
C VAL A 226 -15.50 7.76 12.40
N VAL A 227 -14.92 6.72 12.99
CA VAL A 227 -14.47 5.52 12.28
C VAL A 227 -15.62 4.53 12.08
N GLY A 228 -16.51 4.40 13.06
CA GLY A 228 -17.65 3.47 13.01
C GLY A 228 -18.65 3.79 11.88
N LEU A 229 -18.90 5.06 11.59
CA LEU A 229 -19.82 5.47 10.51
C LEU A 229 -19.35 5.01 9.11
N PRO A 230 -18.12 5.29 8.66
CA PRO A 230 -17.63 4.76 7.39
C PRO A 230 -17.60 3.23 7.34
N VAL A 231 -17.26 2.58 8.45
CA VAL A 231 -17.26 1.11 8.53
C VAL A 231 -18.68 0.56 8.34
N LEU A 232 -19.69 1.18 8.98
CA LEU A 232 -21.09 0.79 8.81
C LEU A 232 -21.56 0.98 7.36
N VAL A 233 -21.23 2.11 6.73
CA VAL A 233 -21.57 2.40 5.33
C VAL A 233 -20.90 1.41 4.38
N TRP A 234 -19.66 1.04 4.67
CA TRP A 234 -18.93 0.03 3.89
C TRP A 234 -19.55 -1.37 4.06
N LEU A 235 -19.86 -1.79 5.30
CA LEU A 235 -20.47 -3.10 5.58
C LEU A 235 -21.81 -3.24 4.86
N GLU A 236 -22.65 -2.22 4.86
CA GLU A 236 -23.95 -2.23 4.19
C GLU A 236 -23.83 -2.53 2.69
N ALA A 237 -22.81 -1.98 2.03
CA ALA A 237 -22.54 -2.29 0.63
C ALA A 237 -21.89 -3.67 0.45
N ALA A 238 -20.94 -4.05 1.32
CA ALA A 238 -20.19 -5.29 1.24
C ALA A 238 -21.08 -6.53 1.48
N ASP A 239 -21.99 -6.44 2.45
CA ASP A 239 -22.95 -7.51 2.79
C ASP A 239 -24.21 -7.47 1.93
N SER A 240 -24.29 -6.52 0.98
CA SER A 240 -25.50 -6.30 0.17
C SER A 240 -26.76 -6.11 1.04
N GLY A 241 -26.66 -5.26 2.06
CA GLY A 241 -27.72 -5.01 3.02
C GLY A 241 -28.96 -4.39 2.40
N PRO A 242 -30.09 -4.35 3.13
CA PRO A 242 -31.39 -3.95 2.57
C PRO A 242 -31.43 -2.50 2.11
N VAL A 243 -30.68 -1.58 2.75
CA VAL A 243 -30.61 -0.17 2.32
C VAL A 243 -29.81 -0.03 1.04
N PHE A 244 -28.70 -0.76 0.92
CA PHE A 244 -27.92 -0.83 -0.31
C PHE A 244 -28.71 -1.48 -1.44
N GLN A 245 -29.42 -2.59 -1.19
CA GLN A 245 -30.27 -3.25 -2.19
C GLN A 245 -31.39 -2.31 -2.68
N ALA A 246 -32.05 -1.60 -1.78
CA ALA A 246 -33.05 -0.60 -2.16
C ALA A 246 -32.46 0.56 -2.99
N TRP A 247 -31.20 0.96 -2.69
CA TRP A 247 -30.46 1.97 -3.43
C TRP A 247 -30.12 1.48 -4.85
N ILE A 248 -29.46 0.34 -4.98
CA ILE A 248 -28.99 -0.15 -6.28
C ILE A 248 -30.14 -0.61 -7.18
N ALA A 249 -31.27 -1.02 -6.60
CA ALA A 249 -32.48 -1.37 -7.36
C ALA A 249 -33.06 -0.18 -8.15
N THR A 250 -32.65 1.05 -7.86
CA THR A 250 -33.05 2.25 -8.62
C THR A 250 -32.10 2.55 -9.78
N ALA A 251 -30.99 1.81 -9.91
CA ALA A 251 -30.07 1.97 -11.02
C ALA A 251 -30.76 1.62 -12.36
N GLY A 252 -30.58 2.48 -13.35
CA GLY A 252 -31.16 2.30 -14.69
C GLY A 252 -32.67 2.59 -14.81
N ARG A 253 -33.32 3.07 -13.75
CA ARG A 253 -34.72 3.54 -13.84
C ARG A 253 -34.80 4.86 -14.62
N VAL A 254 -35.86 5.00 -15.38
CA VAL A 254 -36.12 6.23 -16.17
C VAL A 254 -36.31 7.42 -15.22
N ALA A 255 -35.91 8.62 -15.64
CA ALA A 255 -35.83 9.85 -14.86
C ALA A 255 -37.14 10.34 -14.17
N GLU A 256 -38.19 9.56 -14.21
CA GLU A 256 -39.50 9.88 -13.62
C GLU A 256 -39.59 9.57 -12.11
N GLU A 257 -38.74 8.67 -11.57
CA GLU A 257 -38.72 8.36 -10.14
C GLU A 257 -37.59 9.13 -9.46
N PRO A 258 -37.83 9.89 -8.37
CA PRO A 258 -36.78 10.57 -7.65
C PRO A 258 -35.82 9.56 -7.01
N ALA A 259 -34.52 9.84 -7.10
CA ALA A 259 -33.50 9.01 -6.47
C ALA A 259 -33.73 8.92 -4.94
N PRO A 260 -33.45 7.78 -4.30
CA PRO A 260 -33.63 7.65 -2.85
C PRO A 260 -32.82 8.70 -2.08
N TRP A 261 -33.38 9.18 -0.97
CA TRP A 261 -32.75 10.17 -0.09
C TRP A 261 -31.47 9.67 0.59
N THR A 262 -31.15 8.38 0.45
CA THR A 262 -30.00 7.71 1.09
C THR A 262 -28.71 8.44 0.85
N LEU A 263 -28.35 8.72 -0.42
CA LEU A 263 -27.14 9.43 -0.78
C LEU A 263 -27.09 10.82 -0.13
N LEU A 264 -28.20 11.57 -0.20
CA LEU A 264 -28.28 12.91 0.38
C LEU A 264 -28.11 12.89 1.91
N ILE A 265 -28.71 11.90 2.59
CA ILE A 265 -28.57 11.72 4.05
C ILE A 265 -27.10 11.42 4.40
N LEU A 266 -26.44 10.52 3.67
CA LEU A 266 -25.04 10.18 3.92
C LEU A 266 -24.12 11.38 3.69
N LEU A 267 -24.30 12.13 2.59
CA LEU A 267 -23.49 13.32 2.28
C LEU A 267 -23.74 14.49 3.23
N THR A 268 -24.99 14.77 3.58
CA THR A 268 -25.31 15.84 4.55
C THR A 268 -24.79 15.52 5.93
N THR A 269 -24.83 14.26 6.34
CA THR A 269 -24.21 13.79 7.58
C THR A 269 -22.69 13.94 7.54
N ALA A 270 -22.05 13.50 6.45
CA ALA A 270 -20.61 13.65 6.27
C ALA A 270 -20.18 15.12 6.38
N LEU A 271 -20.90 16.01 5.70
CA LEU A 271 -20.67 17.45 5.74
C LEU A 271 -20.90 18.03 7.15
N THR A 272 -21.96 17.60 7.84
CA THR A 272 -22.26 18.06 9.20
C THR A 272 -21.16 17.68 10.18
N VAL A 273 -20.69 16.43 10.16
CA VAL A 273 -19.57 15.94 10.98
C VAL A 273 -18.29 16.75 10.68
N THR A 274 -17.99 16.96 9.39
CA THR A 274 -16.85 17.77 8.96
C THR A 274 -16.94 19.21 9.46
N ILE A 275 -18.09 19.89 9.30
CA ILE A 275 -18.28 21.28 9.74
C ILE A 275 -18.17 21.39 11.26
N LEU A 276 -18.79 20.48 12.01
CA LEU A 276 -18.69 20.46 13.48
C LEU A 276 -17.26 20.27 13.95
N ALA A 277 -16.52 19.31 13.34
CA ALA A 277 -15.12 19.08 13.67
C ALA A 277 -14.25 20.28 13.28
N ALA A 278 -14.43 20.85 12.11
CA ALA A 278 -13.76 22.06 11.66
C ALA A 278 -14.02 23.24 12.61
N TRP A 279 -15.26 23.45 12.99
CA TRP A 279 -15.64 24.51 13.92
C TRP A 279 -14.98 24.32 15.29
N ARG A 280 -14.95 23.10 15.83
CA ARG A 280 -14.23 22.77 17.07
C ARG A 280 -12.74 23.07 16.96
N SER A 281 -12.11 22.66 15.88
CA SER A 281 -10.70 22.98 15.60
C SER A 281 -10.48 24.49 15.46
N TYR A 282 -11.39 25.19 14.78
CA TYR A 282 -11.32 26.64 14.56
C TYR A 282 -11.43 27.44 15.86
N LEU A 283 -12.26 27.01 16.82
CA LEU A 283 -12.39 27.66 18.13
C LEU A 283 -11.18 27.45 19.05
N GLY A 284 -10.15 26.72 18.63
CA GLY A 284 -8.96 26.45 19.41
C GLY A 284 -9.18 25.45 20.54
N ALA A 285 -10.10 24.49 20.33
CA ALA A 285 -10.37 23.44 21.31
C ALA A 285 -9.08 22.61 21.60
N PRO A 286 -8.98 21.97 22.76
CA PRO A 286 -7.93 21.02 23.03
C PRO A 286 -7.81 20.01 21.91
N TYR A 287 -6.56 19.66 21.52
CA TYR A 287 -6.28 18.74 20.41
C TYR A 287 -6.81 19.21 19.03
N ARG A 288 -6.68 20.51 18.78
CA ARG A 288 -7.08 21.19 17.56
C ARG A 288 -6.73 20.40 16.29
N ASN A 289 -5.51 19.87 16.21
CA ASN A 289 -5.01 19.16 15.04
C ASN A 289 -5.73 17.80 14.82
N LEU A 290 -6.15 17.12 15.90
CA LEU A 290 -6.92 15.88 15.81
C LEU A 290 -8.34 16.15 15.26
N TRP A 291 -8.99 17.23 15.71
CA TRP A 291 -10.27 17.66 15.18
C TRP A 291 -10.18 18.09 13.73
N ALA A 292 -9.11 18.82 13.38
CA ALA A 292 -8.87 19.21 11.98
C ALA A 292 -8.67 17.99 11.08
N LEU A 293 -7.88 17.00 11.54
CA LEU A 293 -7.66 15.75 10.79
C LEU A 293 -8.97 14.97 10.60
N GLY A 294 -9.74 14.74 11.69
CA GLY A 294 -11.01 14.03 11.62
C GLY A 294 -12.02 14.71 10.70
N GLY A 295 -12.17 16.04 10.82
CA GLY A 295 -13.05 16.80 9.96
C GLY A 295 -12.63 16.84 8.50
N ALA A 296 -11.32 16.99 8.23
CA ALA A 296 -10.81 17.01 6.87
C ALA A 296 -10.90 15.64 6.18
N ALA A 297 -10.70 14.55 6.93
CA ALA A 297 -10.71 13.21 6.36
C ALA A 297 -12.11 12.65 6.14
N PHE A 298 -13.10 13.01 6.97
CA PHE A 298 -14.38 12.32 7.04
C PHE A 298 -15.18 12.40 5.73
N THR A 299 -15.44 13.61 5.20
CA THR A 299 -16.18 13.78 3.94
C THR A 299 -15.48 13.12 2.75
N PRO A 300 -14.16 13.29 2.50
CA PRO A 300 -13.47 12.57 1.45
C PRO A 300 -13.54 11.04 1.59
N VAL A 301 -13.40 10.51 2.80
CA VAL A 301 -13.49 9.05 3.04
C VAL A 301 -14.89 8.54 2.68
N ILE A 302 -15.95 9.21 3.12
CA ILE A 302 -17.33 8.82 2.76
C ILE A 302 -17.54 8.93 1.26
N ALA A 303 -17.11 10.02 0.60
CA ALA A 303 -17.31 10.21 -0.85
C ALA A 303 -16.58 9.14 -1.68
N VAL A 304 -15.32 8.82 -1.33
CA VAL A 304 -14.55 7.76 -1.99
C VAL A 304 -15.19 6.39 -1.74
N LEU A 305 -15.62 6.12 -0.52
CA LEU A 305 -16.29 4.86 -0.15
C LEU A 305 -17.60 4.68 -0.93
N LEU A 306 -18.39 5.75 -1.04
CA LEU A 306 -19.62 5.73 -1.84
C LEU A 306 -19.32 5.42 -3.31
N GLU A 307 -18.32 6.07 -3.91
CA GLU A 307 -17.93 5.78 -5.30
C GLU A 307 -17.48 4.34 -5.49
N MET A 308 -16.63 3.81 -4.59
CA MET A 308 -16.06 2.48 -4.72
C MET A 308 -17.07 1.35 -4.49
N PHE A 309 -18.04 1.52 -3.59
CA PHE A 309 -18.92 0.43 -3.14
C PHE A 309 -20.41 0.66 -3.42
N TRP A 310 -20.87 1.91 -3.48
CA TRP A 310 -22.29 2.24 -3.69
C TRP A 310 -22.63 2.63 -5.13
N SER A 311 -21.61 2.90 -5.96
CA SER A 311 -21.73 3.24 -7.39
C SER A 311 -22.79 4.33 -7.66
N PRO A 312 -22.71 5.55 -7.07
CA PRO A 312 -23.68 6.63 -7.28
C PRO A 312 -23.83 7.01 -8.75
N THR A 313 -22.76 6.85 -9.54
CA THR A 313 -22.74 7.07 -10.99
C THR A 313 -23.80 6.26 -11.74
N GLN A 314 -24.15 5.06 -11.24
CA GLN A 314 -25.16 4.19 -11.86
C GLN A 314 -26.61 4.58 -11.47
N VAL A 315 -26.80 5.21 -10.30
CA VAL A 315 -28.12 5.53 -9.75
C VAL A 315 -28.54 6.96 -10.08
N VAL A 316 -27.67 7.96 -9.82
CA VAL A 316 -28.00 9.37 -10.05
C VAL A 316 -27.38 9.94 -11.33
N GLY A 317 -26.52 9.19 -11.98
CA GLY A 317 -25.77 9.60 -13.17
C GLY A 317 -24.44 10.29 -12.85
N VAL A 318 -23.52 10.23 -13.83
CA VAL A 318 -22.14 10.73 -13.68
C VAL A 318 -22.12 12.22 -13.39
N ASP A 319 -22.88 13.02 -14.15
CA ASP A 319 -22.85 14.49 -14.06
C ASP A 319 -23.36 14.97 -12.71
N ILE A 320 -24.50 14.44 -12.25
CA ILE A 320 -25.12 14.84 -10.97
C ILE A 320 -24.18 14.50 -9.81
N TRP A 321 -23.60 13.31 -9.83
CA TRP A 321 -22.66 12.88 -8.80
C TRP A 321 -21.38 13.74 -8.82
N ALA A 322 -20.81 13.99 -9.99
CA ALA A 322 -19.63 14.85 -10.14
C ALA A 322 -19.89 16.28 -9.61
N TYR A 323 -21.05 16.88 -9.90
CA TYR A 323 -21.40 18.20 -9.36
C TYR A 323 -21.54 18.22 -7.84
N GLN A 324 -22.06 17.14 -7.22
CA GLN A 324 -22.10 17.02 -5.76
C GLN A 324 -20.68 16.95 -5.18
N VAL A 325 -19.80 16.16 -5.78
CA VAL A 325 -18.37 16.05 -5.38
C VAL A 325 -17.65 17.39 -5.55
N ILE A 326 -17.90 18.14 -6.64
CA ILE A 326 -17.34 19.48 -6.84
C ILE A 326 -17.87 20.46 -5.76
N GLY A 327 -19.14 20.39 -5.41
CA GLY A 327 -19.71 21.19 -4.33
C GLY A 327 -19.02 20.92 -2.99
N LEU A 328 -18.79 19.64 -2.65
CA LEU A 328 -18.03 19.25 -1.46
C LEU A 328 -16.57 19.72 -1.52
N ALA A 329 -15.91 19.62 -2.69
CA ALA A 329 -14.57 20.14 -2.90
C ALA A 329 -14.48 21.65 -2.65
N ALA A 330 -15.44 22.41 -3.16
CA ALA A 330 -15.52 23.85 -2.93
C ALA A 330 -15.64 24.20 -1.43
N ILE A 331 -16.43 23.44 -0.66
CA ILE A 331 -16.51 23.60 0.79
C ILE A 331 -15.17 23.34 1.46
N MET A 332 -14.46 22.27 1.06
CA MET A 332 -13.13 21.96 1.60
C MET A 332 -12.12 23.08 1.29
N VAL A 333 -12.16 23.67 0.08
CA VAL A 333 -11.33 24.82 -0.28
C VAL A 333 -11.66 26.04 0.60
N VAL A 334 -12.93 26.31 0.85
CA VAL A 334 -13.34 27.41 1.75
C VAL A 334 -12.82 27.18 3.16
N LEU A 335 -12.93 25.97 3.70
CA LEU A 335 -12.40 25.62 5.01
C LEU A 335 -10.86 25.75 5.04
N ALA A 336 -10.14 25.25 4.04
CA ALA A 336 -8.70 25.43 3.92
C ALA A 336 -8.30 26.92 3.94
N ASN A 337 -9.03 27.77 3.20
CA ASN A 337 -8.79 29.21 3.18
C ASN A 337 -9.08 29.87 4.53
N GLN A 338 -10.16 29.48 5.23
CA GLN A 338 -10.45 29.99 6.59
C GLN A 338 -9.36 29.63 7.58
N PHE A 339 -8.88 28.39 7.56
CA PHE A 339 -7.78 27.95 8.40
C PHE A 339 -6.47 28.66 8.06
N SER A 340 -6.16 28.86 6.77
CA SER A 340 -4.95 29.55 6.34
C SER A 340 -4.83 30.99 6.84
N ARG A 341 -5.97 31.66 7.09
CA ARG A 341 -6.03 33.02 7.65
C ARG A 341 -5.84 33.04 9.17
N LYS A 342 -6.13 31.93 9.84
CA LYS A 342 -6.09 31.83 11.30
C LYS A 342 -4.84 31.11 11.81
N ASP A 343 -4.30 30.17 11.04
CA ASP A 343 -3.11 29.43 11.38
C ASP A 343 -1.90 30.38 11.30
N GLY A 344 -1.14 30.47 12.38
CA GLY A 344 0.11 31.23 12.41
C GLY A 344 1.27 30.38 11.86
N GLU A 345 2.21 30.01 12.70
CA GLU A 345 3.34 29.14 12.34
C GLU A 345 2.92 27.66 12.16
N ASP A 346 1.96 27.16 12.97
CA ASP A 346 1.42 25.80 12.85
C ASP A 346 0.29 25.73 11.83
N ARG A 347 0.64 25.44 10.57
CA ARG A 347 -0.29 25.33 9.44
C ARG A 347 -0.86 23.92 9.25
N THR A 348 -0.86 23.11 10.28
CA THR A 348 -1.29 21.69 10.19
C THR A 348 -2.75 21.56 9.80
N ALA A 349 -3.66 22.36 10.37
CA ALA A 349 -5.07 22.30 10.01
C ALA A 349 -5.32 22.75 8.56
N THR A 350 -4.66 23.83 8.13
CA THR A 350 -4.66 24.25 6.72
C THR A 350 -4.21 23.12 5.79
N ALA A 351 -3.15 22.40 6.15
CA ALA A 351 -2.63 21.31 5.33
C ALA A 351 -3.65 20.16 5.19
N TYR A 352 -4.36 19.80 6.26
CA TYR A 352 -5.37 18.74 6.23
C TYR A 352 -6.56 19.10 5.35
N PHE A 353 -7.13 20.31 5.49
CA PHE A 353 -8.24 20.72 4.65
C PHE A 353 -7.83 20.96 3.19
N THR A 354 -6.58 21.38 2.92
CA THR A 354 -6.05 21.46 1.56
C THR A 354 -5.93 20.05 0.95
N LEU A 355 -5.46 19.08 1.73
CA LEU A 355 -5.39 17.68 1.30
C LEU A 355 -6.79 17.14 0.98
N ALA A 356 -7.79 17.41 1.83
CA ALA A 356 -9.17 17.03 1.59
C ALA A 356 -9.73 17.65 0.30
N ALA A 357 -9.48 18.94 0.08
CA ALA A 357 -9.89 19.62 -1.15
C ALA A 357 -9.27 19.00 -2.40
N LEU A 358 -7.96 18.74 -2.38
CA LEU A 358 -7.26 18.08 -3.48
C LEU A 358 -7.81 16.67 -3.76
N THR A 359 -8.12 15.90 -2.72
CA THR A 359 -8.71 14.57 -2.85
C THR A 359 -10.10 14.64 -3.51
N MET A 360 -10.94 15.56 -3.08
CA MET A 360 -12.28 15.75 -3.65
C MET A 360 -12.23 16.24 -5.11
N ILE A 361 -11.30 17.16 -5.42
CA ILE A 361 -11.09 17.62 -6.82
C ILE A 361 -10.61 16.44 -7.67
N SER A 362 -9.68 15.61 -7.16
CA SER A 362 -9.19 14.44 -7.89
C SER A 362 -10.31 13.44 -8.16
N LEU A 363 -11.22 13.21 -7.18
CA LEU A 363 -12.38 12.35 -7.37
C LEU A 363 -13.32 12.91 -8.47
N ALA A 364 -13.61 14.21 -8.46
CA ALA A 364 -14.40 14.85 -9.51
C ALA A 364 -13.75 14.71 -10.90
N LEU A 365 -12.42 14.85 -11.00
CA LEU A 365 -11.68 14.66 -12.25
C LEU A 365 -11.74 13.21 -12.74
N ILE A 366 -11.68 12.23 -11.82
CA ILE A 366 -11.84 10.79 -12.16
C ILE A 366 -13.22 10.53 -12.79
N LEU A 367 -14.25 11.22 -12.31
CA LEU A 367 -15.62 11.04 -12.82
C LEU A 367 -15.85 11.68 -14.20
N LEU A 368 -15.21 12.83 -14.45
CA LEU A 368 -15.51 13.67 -15.62
C LEU A 368 -14.56 13.51 -16.80
N LEU A 369 -13.32 13.06 -16.59
CA LEU A 369 -12.30 13.10 -17.62
C LEU A 369 -12.07 11.74 -18.27
N SER A 370 -11.74 11.78 -19.58
CA SER A 370 -11.29 10.62 -20.34
C SER A 370 -9.88 10.16 -19.90
N SER A 371 -9.50 8.97 -20.35
CA SER A 371 -8.28 8.27 -19.90
C SER A 371 -7.00 9.11 -19.95
N ALA A 372 -6.70 9.75 -21.08
CA ALA A 372 -5.49 10.56 -21.25
C ALA A 372 -5.56 11.87 -20.46
N ALA A 373 -6.70 12.59 -20.58
CA ALA A 373 -6.92 13.85 -19.89
C ALA A 373 -6.86 13.71 -18.36
N LEU A 374 -7.42 12.62 -17.83
CA LEU A 374 -7.38 12.32 -16.41
C LEU A 374 -5.95 12.12 -15.90
N THR A 375 -5.11 11.38 -16.63
CA THR A 375 -3.72 11.14 -16.22
C THR A 375 -2.94 12.45 -16.13
N LEU A 376 -3.10 13.34 -17.12
CA LEU A 376 -2.49 14.67 -17.10
C LEU A 376 -3.04 15.55 -15.96
N ALA A 377 -4.34 15.54 -15.74
CA ALA A 377 -4.97 16.29 -14.65
C ALA A 377 -4.45 15.85 -13.28
N LEU A 378 -4.31 14.55 -13.02
CA LEU A 378 -3.75 14.02 -11.78
C LEU A 378 -2.26 14.39 -11.62
N ALA A 379 -1.49 14.41 -12.71
CA ALA A 379 -0.10 14.85 -12.67
C ALA A 379 0.02 16.37 -12.37
N VAL A 380 -0.85 17.20 -12.94
CA VAL A 380 -0.96 18.64 -12.62
C VAL A 380 -1.35 18.84 -11.15
N MET A 381 -2.31 18.06 -10.62
CA MET A 381 -2.72 18.12 -9.22
C MET A 381 -1.57 17.73 -8.28
N SER A 382 -0.81 16.70 -8.63
CA SER A 382 0.39 16.28 -7.88
C SER A 382 1.46 17.39 -7.85
N LEU A 383 1.71 18.05 -8.98
CA LEU A 383 2.60 19.20 -9.05
C LEU A 383 2.05 20.38 -8.22
N GLY A 384 0.76 20.65 -8.30
CA GLY A 384 0.09 21.69 -7.50
C GLY A 384 0.26 21.46 -6.00
N ALA A 385 0.09 20.21 -5.55
CA ALA A 385 0.33 19.82 -4.17
C ALA A 385 1.79 20.05 -3.73
N ALA A 386 2.76 19.67 -4.58
CA ALA A 386 4.19 19.91 -4.31
C ALA A 386 4.54 21.41 -4.27
N LEU A 387 3.92 22.23 -5.12
CA LEU A 387 4.07 23.69 -5.11
C LEU A 387 3.51 24.32 -3.85
N LEU A 388 2.33 23.91 -3.42
CA LEU A 388 1.69 24.37 -2.18
C LEU A 388 2.52 23.97 -0.96
N ASP A 389 3.02 22.72 -0.91
CA ASP A 389 3.91 22.27 0.15
C ASP A 389 5.18 23.14 0.20
N ARG A 390 5.81 23.41 -0.92
CA ARG A 390 7.01 24.28 -0.98
C ARG A 390 6.72 25.69 -0.52
N ARG A 391 5.60 26.27 -0.97
CA ARG A 391 5.27 27.68 -0.69
C ARG A 391 4.85 27.92 0.75
N TYR A 392 4.08 27.00 1.32
CA TYR A 392 3.45 27.18 2.63
C TYR A 392 4.00 26.23 3.71
N ASN A 393 4.95 25.36 3.36
CA ASN A 393 5.53 24.33 4.23
C ASN A 393 4.44 23.42 4.84
N LEU A 394 3.70 22.71 3.99
CA LEU A 394 2.59 21.84 4.35
C LEU A 394 2.96 20.35 4.19
N PRO A 395 3.68 19.72 5.16
CA PRO A 395 4.22 18.38 5.00
C PRO A 395 3.17 17.29 4.71
N ALA A 396 1.93 17.48 5.16
CA ALA A 396 0.85 16.53 4.89
C ALA A 396 0.53 16.39 3.40
N LEU A 397 0.79 17.42 2.56
CA LEU A 397 0.58 17.34 1.12
C LEU A 397 1.51 16.34 0.41
N SER A 398 2.64 15.99 1.04
CA SER A 398 3.51 14.93 0.51
C SER A 398 2.80 13.57 0.42
N VAL A 399 1.81 13.31 1.30
CA VAL A 399 0.97 12.09 1.23
C VAL A 399 0.13 12.07 -0.05
N PHE A 400 -0.44 13.22 -0.43
CA PHE A 400 -1.19 13.34 -1.69
C PHE A 400 -0.30 13.09 -2.92
N VAL A 401 0.92 13.63 -2.91
CA VAL A 401 1.88 13.39 -4.00
C VAL A 401 2.25 11.90 -4.09
N ILE A 402 2.44 11.21 -2.96
CA ILE A 402 2.70 9.78 -2.91
C ILE A 402 1.53 8.97 -3.46
N ALA A 403 0.30 9.26 -3.01
CA ALA A 403 -0.91 8.61 -3.50
C ALA A 403 -1.13 8.89 -5.00
N GLY A 404 -0.98 10.15 -5.41
CA GLY A 404 -1.06 10.57 -6.82
C GLY A 404 -0.04 9.86 -7.71
N ALA A 405 1.19 9.72 -7.24
CA ALA A 405 2.22 8.95 -7.93
C ALA A 405 1.80 7.47 -8.11
N GLY A 406 1.21 6.86 -7.09
CA GLY A 406 0.67 5.49 -7.18
C GLY A 406 -0.44 5.38 -8.23
N VAL A 407 -1.40 6.30 -8.22
CA VAL A 407 -2.53 6.31 -9.18
C VAL A 407 -2.04 6.57 -10.61
N ILE A 408 -1.12 7.52 -10.83
CA ILE A 408 -0.53 7.80 -12.15
C ILE A 408 0.22 6.57 -12.66
N GLY A 409 0.99 5.91 -11.80
CA GLY A 409 1.69 4.67 -12.14
C GLY A 409 0.73 3.56 -12.54
N TRP A 410 -0.32 3.34 -11.75
CA TRP A 410 -1.38 2.38 -12.07
C TRP A 410 -2.01 2.66 -13.43
N ARG A 411 -2.39 3.91 -13.68
CA ARG A 411 -3.07 4.30 -14.93
C ARG A 411 -2.21 4.15 -16.17
N LEU A 412 -0.93 4.46 -16.11
CA LEU A 412 -0.04 4.38 -17.27
C LEU A 412 0.53 2.98 -17.51
N VAL A 413 0.46 2.08 -16.51
CA VAL A 413 1.00 0.71 -16.64
C VAL A 413 -0.10 -0.33 -16.75
N LEU A 414 -1.20 -0.22 -15.97
CA LEU A 414 -2.20 -1.27 -15.81
C LEU A 414 -3.57 -0.92 -16.41
N ASP A 415 -4.17 0.22 -16.09
CA ASP A 415 -5.52 0.58 -16.51
C ASP A 415 -5.68 2.06 -16.87
N PRO A 416 -5.87 2.43 -18.15
CA PRO A 416 -5.93 1.61 -19.37
C PRO A 416 -4.55 1.11 -19.83
N GLY A 417 -3.46 1.62 -19.24
CA GLY A 417 -2.12 1.09 -19.24
C GLY A 417 -1.45 0.98 -20.61
N VAL A 418 -0.54 0.02 -20.65
CA VAL A 418 0.26 -0.27 -21.85
C VAL A 418 -0.63 -0.70 -23.03
N PHE A 419 -1.75 -1.40 -22.78
CA PHE A 419 -2.67 -1.83 -23.86
C PHE A 419 -3.31 -0.66 -24.59
N TRP A 420 -3.71 0.40 -23.86
CA TRP A 420 -4.16 1.64 -24.48
C TRP A 420 -3.05 2.29 -25.33
N ALA A 421 -1.83 2.33 -24.82
CA ALA A 421 -0.70 2.93 -25.51
C ALA A 421 -0.28 2.16 -26.79
N MET A 422 -0.61 0.88 -26.89
CA MET A 422 -0.42 0.09 -28.09
C MET A 422 -1.51 0.36 -29.16
N GLY A 423 -2.74 0.67 -28.74
CA GLY A 423 -3.87 0.92 -29.66
C GLY A 423 -4.12 2.38 -30.02
N ALA A 424 -3.71 3.34 -29.17
CA ALA A 424 -3.92 4.77 -29.38
C ALA A 424 -3.00 5.35 -30.48
N SER A 425 -3.29 6.58 -30.96
CA SER A 425 -2.41 7.27 -31.90
C SER A 425 -1.04 7.54 -31.27
N LEU A 426 0.04 7.37 -32.03
CA LEU A 426 1.41 7.57 -31.52
C LEU A 426 1.58 8.95 -30.93
N TRP A 427 0.98 9.99 -31.54
CA TRP A 427 1.05 11.36 -31.02
C TRP A 427 0.39 11.52 -29.66
N GLU A 428 -0.77 10.90 -29.44
CA GLU A 428 -1.49 10.93 -28.17
C GLU A 428 -0.68 10.25 -27.06
N VAL A 429 -0.06 9.12 -27.36
CA VAL A 429 0.82 8.40 -26.43
C VAL A 429 2.04 9.25 -26.07
N VAL A 430 2.74 9.81 -27.09
CA VAL A 430 3.92 10.66 -26.88
C VAL A 430 3.56 11.90 -26.06
N ALA A 431 2.44 12.56 -26.37
CA ALA A 431 2.01 13.75 -25.64
C ALA A 431 1.69 13.42 -24.18
N THR A 432 0.93 12.35 -23.93
CA THR A 432 0.50 11.96 -22.57
C THR A 432 1.68 11.55 -21.69
N TYR A 433 2.55 10.66 -22.19
CA TYR A 433 3.71 10.21 -21.42
C TYR A 433 4.73 11.32 -21.20
N SER A 434 5.06 12.11 -22.26
CA SER A 434 6.04 13.18 -22.13
C SER A 434 5.57 14.29 -21.20
N ALA A 435 4.31 14.72 -21.31
CA ALA A 435 3.76 15.74 -20.41
C ALA A 435 3.70 15.22 -18.95
N THR A 436 3.28 13.96 -18.72
CA THR A 436 3.27 13.37 -17.40
C THR A 436 4.68 13.29 -16.81
N LEU A 437 5.67 12.86 -17.59
CA LEU A 437 7.08 12.79 -17.16
C LEU A 437 7.63 14.18 -16.82
N LEU A 438 7.33 15.22 -17.61
CA LEU A 438 7.72 16.59 -17.31
C LEU A 438 7.12 17.09 -16.00
N LEU A 439 5.83 16.81 -15.74
CA LEU A 439 5.15 17.19 -14.51
C LEU A 439 5.71 16.43 -13.28
N LEU A 440 6.01 15.14 -13.43
CA LEU A 440 6.67 14.35 -12.39
C LEU A 440 8.08 14.83 -12.12
N TRP A 441 8.85 15.19 -13.16
CA TRP A 441 10.18 15.77 -13.01
C TRP A 441 10.11 17.09 -12.23
N ALA A 442 9.18 17.99 -12.57
CA ALA A 442 8.99 19.24 -11.87
C ALA A 442 8.59 18.99 -10.39
N SER A 443 7.67 18.06 -10.13
CA SER A 443 7.27 17.65 -8.77
C SER A 443 8.46 17.15 -7.97
N ARG A 444 9.30 16.30 -8.57
CA ARG A 444 10.53 15.77 -7.97
C ARG A 444 11.50 16.89 -7.54
N VAL A 445 11.73 17.88 -8.40
CA VAL A 445 12.62 19.02 -8.09
C VAL A 445 12.08 19.83 -6.90
N LEU A 446 10.76 20.03 -6.84
CA LEU A 446 10.12 20.74 -5.72
C LEU A 446 10.23 19.95 -4.41
N LEU A 447 9.99 18.64 -4.44
CA LEU A 447 10.07 17.75 -3.27
C LEU A 447 11.49 17.66 -2.72
N GLN A 448 12.51 17.63 -3.57
CA GLN A 448 13.91 17.68 -3.17
C GLN A 448 14.22 18.99 -2.45
N ALA A 449 13.79 20.12 -3.00
CA ALA A 449 13.97 21.43 -2.39
C ALA A 449 13.23 21.57 -1.05
N SER A 450 12.09 20.90 -0.88
CA SER A 450 11.29 20.86 0.37
C SER A 450 11.77 19.79 1.35
N GLN A 451 12.81 19.02 1.03
CA GLN A 451 13.37 17.92 1.88
C GLN A 451 12.37 16.81 2.22
N ARG A 452 11.40 16.51 1.35
CA ARG A 452 10.41 15.45 1.52
C ARG A 452 10.95 14.11 1.00
N LYS A 453 11.86 13.49 1.76
CA LYS A 453 12.64 12.31 1.33
C LYS A 453 11.81 11.15 0.79
N LEU A 454 10.69 10.78 1.45
CA LEU A 454 9.85 9.66 1.03
C LEU A 454 9.10 9.98 -0.26
N ALA A 455 8.43 11.15 -0.33
CA ALA A 455 7.72 11.57 -1.53
C ALA A 455 8.67 11.74 -2.72
N PHE A 456 9.86 12.31 -2.49
CA PHE A 456 10.92 12.37 -3.49
C PHE A 456 11.32 10.98 -4.00
N ALA A 457 11.57 10.02 -3.09
CA ALA A 457 11.99 8.68 -3.45
C ALA A 457 10.97 7.95 -4.33
N ILE A 458 9.68 8.06 -3.98
CA ILE A 458 8.58 7.42 -4.71
C ILE A 458 8.38 8.09 -6.07
N THR A 459 8.33 9.44 -6.12
CA THR A 459 8.16 10.19 -7.37
C THR A 459 9.36 9.99 -8.31
N ASP A 460 10.59 9.95 -7.78
CA ASP A 460 11.80 9.65 -8.53
C ASP A 460 11.78 8.23 -9.10
N GLY A 461 11.39 7.24 -8.30
CA GLY A 461 11.23 5.86 -8.76
C GLY A 461 10.19 5.76 -9.88
N LEU A 462 9.02 6.38 -9.69
CA LEU A 462 7.96 6.41 -10.72
C LEU A 462 8.42 7.09 -12.01
N PHE A 463 9.11 8.24 -11.92
CA PHE A 463 9.62 8.94 -13.08
C PHE A 463 10.51 8.05 -13.96
N TRP A 464 11.45 7.33 -13.35
CA TRP A 464 12.34 6.41 -14.07
C TRP A 464 11.62 5.16 -14.58
N SER A 465 10.66 4.62 -13.80
CA SER A 465 9.84 3.47 -14.24
C SER A 465 9.00 3.81 -15.47
N LEU A 466 8.26 4.92 -15.41
CA LEU A 466 7.42 5.37 -16.52
C LEU A 466 8.24 5.79 -17.73
N GLY A 467 9.44 6.35 -17.51
CA GLY A 467 10.38 6.63 -18.59
C GLY A 467 10.82 5.34 -19.31
N GLY A 468 11.11 4.28 -18.56
CA GLY A 468 11.42 2.97 -19.12
C GLY A 468 10.25 2.36 -19.90
N VAL A 469 9.04 2.39 -19.33
CA VAL A 469 7.82 1.93 -20.01
C VAL A 469 7.59 2.72 -21.31
N PHE A 470 7.68 4.05 -21.26
CA PHE A 470 7.46 4.91 -22.41
C PHE A 470 8.46 4.63 -23.55
N ILE A 471 9.76 4.52 -23.23
CA ILE A 471 10.78 4.20 -24.24
C ILE A 471 10.53 2.80 -24.81
N SER A 472 10.14 1.83 -23.98
CA SER A 472 9.81 0.46 -24.43
C SER A 472 8.62 0.45 -25.41
N ILE A 473 7.56 1.23 -25.10
CA ILE A 473 6.41 1.41 -26.00
C ILE A 473 6.84 2.07 -27.31
N LEU A 474 7.67 3.11 -27.26
CA LEU A 474 8.17 3.80 -28.46
C LEU A 474 8.98 2.85 -29.35
N ILE A 475 9.88 2.05 -28.77
CA ILE A 475 10.68 1.08 -29.52
C ILE A 475 9.75 0.11 -30.25
N TYR A 476 8.77 -0.48 -29.54
CA TYR A 476 7.82 -1.41 -30.12
C TYR A 476 6.97 -0.78 -31.24
N ARG A 477 6.35 0.38 -30.99
CA ARG A 477 5.51 1.10 -31.96
C ARG A 477 6.28 1.58 -33.20
N LEU A 478 7.54 2.00 -33.01
CA LEU A 478 8.40 2.37 -34.14
C LEU A 478 8.81 1.13 -34.94
N ALA A 479 9.09 0.01 -34.28
CA ALA A 479 9.36 -1.26 -34.96
C ALA A 479 8.13 -1.73 -35.76
N GLU A 480 6.94 -1.73 -35.17
CA GLU A 480 5.67 -2.04 -35.85
C GLU A 480 5.45 -1.17 -37.10
N THR A 481 5.83 0.11 -37.04
CA THR A 481 5.59 1.05 -38.14
C THR A 481 6.66 0.96 -39.23
N TYR A 482 7.93 0.72 -38.90
CA TYR A 482 9.07 0.88 -39.81
C TYR A 482 9.93 -0.37 -40.01
N ALA A 483 9.69 -1.47 -39.28
CA ALA A 483 10.55 -2.65 -39.37
C ALA A 483 10.03 -3.74 -40.32
N ASP A 484 9.10 -3.44 -41.22
CA ASP A 484 8.60 -4.31 -42.29
C ASP A 484 8.31 -5.77 -41.84
N GLY A 485 7.59 -5.93 -40.71
CA GLY A 485 7.22 -7.22 -40.14
C GLY A 485 8.27 -7.85 -39.22
N HIS A 486 9.25 -7.08 -38.75
CA HIS A 486 10.27 -7.50 -37.77
C HIS A 486 10.05 -6.87 -36.37
N ASP A 487 8.83 -6.47 -36.05
CA ASP A 487 8.39 -5.90 -34.77
C ASP A 487 8.62 -6.84 -33.59
N ASP A 488 8.44 -8.14 -33.79
CA ASP A 488 8.70 -9.21 -32.80
C ASP A 488 10.11 -9.82 -32.94
N SER A 489 11.10 -9.08 -33.45
CA SER A 489 12.44 -9.61 -33.67
C SER A 489 13.30 -9.64 -32.38
N HIS A 490 14.32 -10.53 -32.39
CA HIS A 490 15.35 -10.60 -31.36
C HIS A 490 15.98 -9.23 -31.05
N ALA A 491 16.11 -8.36 -32.05
CA ALA A 491 16.67 -7.02 -31.91
C ALA A 491 15.76 -6.09 -31.11
N VAL A 492 14.45 -6.08 -31.38
CA VAL A 492 13.47 -5.24 -30.69
C VAL A 492 13.32 -5.67 -29.24
N VAL A 493 13.18 -6.97 -29.00
CA VAL A 493 13.08 -7.52 -27.63
C VAL A 493 14.32 -7.18 -26.82
N SER A 494 15.51 -7.29 -27.42
CA SER A 494 16.77 -6.96 -26.75
C SER A 494 16.95 -5.46 -26.49
N LEU A 495 16.49 -4.58 -27.39
CA LEU A 495 16.46 -3.13 -27.16
C LEU A 495 15.58 -2.77 -25.96
N ILE A 496 14.39 -3.36 -25.87
CA ILE A 496 13.49 -3.18 -24.72
C ILE A 496 14.19 -3.69 -23.45
N ALA A 497 14.82 -4.86 -23.48
CA ALA A 497 15.60 -5.40 -22.39
C ALA A 497 16.70 -4.44 -21.91
N LEU A 498 17.43 -3.82 -22.85
CA LEU A 498 18.47 -2.84 -22.54
C LEU A 498 17.92 -1.60 -21.85
N VAL A 499 16.73 -1.09 -22.21
CA VAL A 499 16.10 0.04 -21.51
C VAL A 499 15.95 -0.25 -20.03
N TRP A 500 15.49 -1.42 -19.68
CA TRP A 500 15.32 -1.86 -18.30
C TRP A 500 16.65 -2.08 -17.58
N LEU A 501 17.62 -2.67 -18.25
CA LEU A 501 18.97 -2.89 -17.70
C LEU A 501 19.72 -1.57 -17.48
N VAL A 502 19.61 -0.60 -18.40
CA VAL A 502 20.16 0.74 -18.24
C VAL A 502 19.48 1.48 -17.09
N SER A 503 18.16 1.30 -16.94
CA SER A 503 17.42 1.87 -15.80
C SER A 503 17.89 1.28 -14.47
N ALA A 504 18.15 -0.03 -14.41
CA ALA A 504 18.75 -0.70 -13.26
C ALA A 504 20.16 -0.18 -12.94
N ALA A 505 21.01 -0.07 -13.95
CA ALA A 505 22.37 0.46 -13.80
C ALA A 505 22.36 1.93 -13.32
N ASN A 506 21.43 2.75 -13.81
CA ASN A 506 21.26 4.12 -13.34
C ASN A 506 20.93 4.18 -11.84
N GLN A 507 20.05 3.30 -11.32
CA GLN A 507 19.77 3.23 -9.88
C GLN A 507 21.02 2.85 -9.08
N LEU A 508 21.79 1.87 -9.54
CA LEU A 508 23.03 1.47 -8.90
C LEU A 508 24.10 2.59 -8.95
N TRP A 509 24.19 3.33 -10.07
CA TRP A 509 25.10 4.48 -10.18
C TRP A 509 24.75 5.58 -9.20
N ARG A 510 23.46 5.86 -9.00
CA ARG A 510 22.94 6.93 -8.13
C ARG A 510 23.10 6.62 -6.63
N MET A 511 23.48 5.39 -6.24
CA MET A 511 23.82 5.07 -4.84
C MET A 511 24.93 5.96 -4.28
N LYS A 512 25.78 6.51 -5.14
CA LYS A 512 26.87 7.43 -4.77
C LYS A 512 26.40 8.75 -4.15
N TYR A 513 25.18 9.20 -4.48
CA TYR A 513 24.67 10.51 -4.07
C TYR A 513 23.96 10.50 -2.73
N HIS A 514 23.65 9.31 -2.15
CA HIS A 514 22.98 9.14 -0.84
C HIS A 514 21.68 9.94 -0.66
N GLU A 515 21.01 10.34 -1.73
CA GLU A 515 19.74 11.09 -1.70
C GLU A 515 18.62 10.25 -1.06
N VAL A 516 18.67 8.95 -1.27
CA VAL A 516 17.71 7.95 -0.81
C VAL A 516 18.47 6.78 -0.18
N PRO A 517 17.92 6.05 0.80
CA PRO A 517 18.59 4.88 1.38
C PRO A 517 19.02 3.86 0.32
N ASN A 518 20.21 3.31 0.46
CA ASN A 518 20.79 2.39 -0.54
C ASN A 518 19.92 1.13 -0.75
N TRP A 519 19.27 0.62 0.31
CA TRP A 519 18.37 -0.54 0.19
C TRP A 519 17.21 -0.25 -0.79
N TRP A 520 16.65 0.97 -0.78
CA TRP A 520 15.60 1.38 -1.72
C TRP A 520 16.10 1.36 -3.16
N ARG A 521 17.30 1.95 -3.41
CA ARG A 521 17.93 1.94 -4.73
C ARG A 521 18.20 0.53 -5.24
N ILE A 522 18.67 -0.36 -4.37
CA ILE A 522 18.90 -1.77 -4.70
C ILE A 522 17.60 -2.47 -5.07
N THR A 523 16.54 -2.29 -4.27
CA THR A 523 15.22 -2.88 -4.55
C THR A 523 14.70 -2.45 -5.91
N VAL A 524 14.74 -1.15 -6.22
CA VAL A 524 14.30 -0.62 -7.52
C VAL A 524 15.20 -1.11 -8.66
N ALA A 525 16.52 -1.19 -8.45
CA ALA A 525 17.44 -1.74 -9.44
C ALA A 525 17.15 -3.22 -9.76
N VAL A 526 16.82 -4.04 -8.75
CA VAL A 526 16.44 -5.44 -8.95
C VAL A 526 15.11 -5.54 -9.70
N LEU A 527 14.11 -4.70 -9.36
CA LEU A 527 12.83 -4.64 -10.06
C LEU A 527 12.98 -4.28 -11.55
N TYR A 528 13.96 -3.45 -11.91
CA TYR A 528 14.26 -3.14 -13.30
C TYR A 528 15.13 -4.22 -13.97
N ALA A 529 16.08 -4.80 -13.26
CA ALA A 529 16.95 -5.83 -13.83
C ALA A 529 16.20 -7.12 -14.17
N LEU A 530 15.17 -7.49 -13.38
CA LEU A 530 14.38 -8.70 -13.58
C LEU A 530 13.72 -8.75 -14.99
N PRO A 531 12.85 -7.80 -15.39
CA PRO A 531 12.26 -7.82 -16.73
C PRO A 531 13.32 -7.70 -17.83
N GLY A 532 14.37 -6.89 -17.63
CA GLY A 532 15.47 -6.78 -18.58
C GLY A 532 16.19 -8.10 -18.82
N LEU A 533 16.51 -8.84 -17.77
CA LEU A 533 17.15 -10.15 -17.88
C LEU A 533 16.23 -11.22 -18.47
N VAL A 534 14.94 -11.21 -18.12
CA VAL A 534 13.95 -12.12 -18.69
C VAL A 534 13.83 -11.90 -20.20
N LEU A 535 13.62 -10.64 -20.64
CA LEU A 535 13.52 -10.31 -22.06
C LEU A 535 14.81 -10.65 -22.82
N LEU A 536 15.98 -10.40 -22.23
CA LEU A 536 17.26 -10.73 -22.84
C LEU A 536 17.46 -12.26 -22.95
N THR A 537 16.97 -13.02 -21.97
CA THR A 537 16.97 -14.49 -22.04
C THR A 537 16.02 -14.97 -23.14
N VAL A 538 14.85 -14.38 -23.23
CA VAL A 538 13.88 -14.67 -24.30
C VAL A 538 14.47 -14.35 -25.69
N ALA A 539 15.14 -13.20 -25.84
CA ALA A 539 15.85 -12.86 -27.09
C ALA A 539 16.98 -13.85 -27.44
N ALA A 540 17.67 -14.39 -26.42
CA ALA A 540 18.75 -15.35 -26.61
C ALA A 540 18.30 -16.80 -26.82
N THR A 541 17.04 -17.12 -26.52
CA THR A 541 16.50 -18.49 -26.61
C THR A 541 15.34 -18.57 -27.60
N VAL A 542 14.19 -17.99 -27.26
CA VAL A 542 12.93 -18.11 -28.06
C VAL A 542 13.05 -17.36 -29.38
N PHE A 543 13.64 -16.16 -29.40
CA PHE A 543 13.81 -15.34 -30.60
C PHE A 543 15.19 -15.49 -31.25
N ASN A 544 15.96 -16.51 -30.86
CA ASN A 544 17.30 -16.70 -31.41
C ASN A 544 17.24 -17.16 -32.87
N PRO A 545 17.80 -16.41 -33.83
CA PRO A 545 17.78 -16.74 -35.25
C PRO A 545 18.54 -18.02 -35.62
N LEU A 546 19.29 -18.61 -34.64
CA LEU A 546 19.88 -19.93 -34.81
C LEU A 546 18.87 -21.07 -34.64
N LEU A 547 17.82 -20.84 -33.82
CA LEU A 547 16.87 -21.87 -33.40
C LEU A 547 15.53 -21.76 -34.16
N GLU A 548 15.18 -20.58 -34.64
CA GLU A 548 13.88 -20.26 -35.22
C GLU A 548 14.02 -19.64 -36.62
N ASP A 549 13.40 -20.22 -37.62
CA ASP A 549 13.44 -19.83 -39.06
C ASP A 549 12.60 -18.58 -39.34
N TRP A 550 11.55 -18.30 -38.57
CA TRP A 550 10.67 -17.14 -38.72
C TRP A 550 11.31 -15.80 -38.28
N ASN A 551 12.50 -15.84 -37.66
CA ASN A 551 13.17 -14.65 -37.14
C ASN A 551 14.62 -14.53 -37.70
N PRO A 552 14.80 -14.36 -39.03
CA PRO A 552 16.12 -14.29 -39.63
C PRO A 552 16.89 -13.04 -39.22
N ALA A 553 18.23 -13.08 -39.35
CA ALA A 553 19.08 -11.91 -39.16
C ALA A 553 18.89 -10.94 -40.34
N PHE A 554 18.78 -9.63 -40.04
CA PHE A 554 18.59 -8.58 -41.04
C PHE A 554 19.55 -7.39 -40.84
N GLY A 555 19.74 -6.61 -41.91
CA GLY A 555 20.65 -5.46 -41.91
C GLY A 555 22.00 -5.78 -42.59
N PRO A 556 22.95 -4.82 -42.69
CA PRO A 556 24.27 -5.04 -43.25
C PRO A 556 25.15 -5.83 -42.29
N PRO A 557 26.09 -6.66 -42.79
CA PRO A 557 27.00 -7.43 -41.93
C PRO A 557 27.72 -6.55 -40.89
N VAL A 558 27.89 -7.07 -39.68
CA VAL A 558 28.48 -6.41 -38.49
C VAL A 558 27.56 -5.34 -37.83
N PHE A 559 26.84 -4.53 -38.63
CA PHE A 559 25.90 -3.51 -38.13
C PHE A 559 24.46 -3.94 -38.35
N ASP A 560 24.12 -5.05 -37.82
CA ASP A 560 22.89 -5.79 -38.07
C ASP A 560 22.01 -5.96 -36.80
N SER A 561 20.95 -6.75 -36.96
CA SER A 561 20.06 -7.11 -35.86
C SER A 561 20.78 -7.93 -34.76
N LEU A 562 21.84 -8.69 -35.09
CA LEU A 562 22.63 -9.46 -34.15
C LEU A 562 23.49 -8.54 -33.24
N LEU A 563 24.05 -7.47 -33.80
CA LEU A 563 24.76 -6.46 -33.02
C LEU A 563 23.81 -5.84 -31.99
N VAL A 564 22.61 -5.50 -32.40
CA VAL A 564 21.59 -4.90 -31.51
C VAL A 564 21.16 -5.89 -30.43
N ALA A 565 20.92 -7.14 -30.83
CA ALA A 565 20.38 -8.17 -29.92
C ALA A 565 21.42 -8.69 -28.90
N TYR A 566 22.68 -8.82 -29.31
CA TYR A 566 23.69 -9.49 -28.49
C TYR A 566 24.93 -8.64 -28.27
N GLY A 567 25.38 -7.86 -29.27
CA GLY A 567 26.54 -7.01 -29.16
C GLY A 567 26.36 -5.82 -28.21
N LEU A 568 25.23 -5.13 -28.28
CA LEU A 568 24.94 -4.02 -27.37
C LEU A 568 24.77 -4.47 -25.89
N PRO A 569 24.07 -5.57 -25.58
CA PRO A 569 24.05 -6.13 -24.24
C PRO A 569 25.45 -6.53 -23.74
N ALA A 570 26.28 -7.13 -24.59
CA ALA A 570 27.66 -7.44 -24.24
C ALA A 570 28.44 -6.18 -23.84
N ALA A 571 28.39 -5.14 -24.66
CA ALA A 571 29.02 -3.87 -24.39
C ALA A 571 28.47 -3.20 -23.12
N PHE A 572 27.16 -3.27 -22.88
CA PHE A 572 26.53 -2.76 -21.66
C PHE A 572 27.07 -3.46 -20.41
N PHE A 573 27.03 -4.79 -20.35
CA PHE A 573 27.49 -5.56 -19.18
C PHE A 573 28.98 -5.34 -18.91
N LEU A 574 29.83 -5.33 -19.94
CA LEU A 574 31.26 -5.05 -19.82
C LEU A 574 31.52 -3.64 -19.32
N SER A 575 30.77 -2.65 -19.81
CA SER A 575 30.88 -1.26 -19.38
C SER A 575 30.50 -1.11 -17.90
N VAL A 576 29.39 -1.69 -17.47
CA VAL A 576 28.98 -1.65 -16.06
C VAL A 576 30.00 -2.37 -15.17
N ALA A 577 30.50 -3.52 -15.58
CA ALA A 577 31.50 -4.28 -14.82
C ALA A 577 32.81 -3.50 -14.62
N THR A 578 33.21 -2.68 -15.61
CA THR A 578 34.49 -1.93 -15.57
C THR A 578 34.35 -0.58 -14.88
N TRP A 579 33.28 0.16 -15.13
CA TRP A 579 33.10 1.55 -14.66
C TRP A 579 32.50 1.65 -13.27
N PHE A 580 31.68 0.68 -12.83
CA PHE A 580 30.97 0.73 -11.55
C PHE A 580 31.84 0.16 -10.43
N LYS A 581 32.96 0.82 -10.12
CA LYS A 581 33.94 0.36 -9.12
C LYS A 581 33.40 0.27 -7.68
N HIS A 582 32.26 0.90 -7.40
CA HIS A 582 31.58 0.86 -6.11
C HIS A 582 30.77 -0.42 -5.88
N LEU A 583 30.54 -1.22 -6.93
CA LEU A 583 29.85 -2.50 -6.81
C LEU A 583 30.79 -3.59 -6.24
N PRO A 584 30.23 -4.59 -5.52
CA PRO A 584 30.99 -5.71 -5.02
C PRO A 584 31.70 -6.47 -6.15
N ASN A 585 32.91 -6.97 -5.90
CA ASN A 585 33.72 -7.66 -6.92
C ASN A 585 33.04 -8.90 -7.51
N TRP A 586 32.25 -9.64 -6.69
CA TRP A 586 31.49 -10.80 -7.16
C TRP A 586 30.44 -10.42 -8.20
N LEU A 587 29.72 -9.31 -7.96
CA LEU A 587 28.68 -8.82 -8.90
C LEU A 587 29.32 -8.34 -10.21
N ARG A 588 30.46 -7.61 -10.12
CA ARG A 588 31.23 -7.19 -11.29
C ARG A 588 31.75 -8.37 -12.10
N ALA A 589 32.13 -9.45 -11.43
CA ALA A 589 32.58 -10.70 -12.09
C ALA A 589 31.41 -11.38 -12.84
N ILE A 590 30.21 -11.43 -12.25
CA ILE A 590 29.00 -11.94 -12.90
C ILE A 590 28.64 -11.10 -14.15
N LEU A 591 28.63 -9.78 -14.01
CA LEU A 591 28.35 -8.87 -15.13
C LEU A 591 29.39 -9.01 -16.25
N ALA A 592 30.67 -9.12 -15.90
CA ALA A 592 31.71 -9.38 -16.89
C ALA A 592 31.52 -10.75 -17.58
N GLY A 593 31.15 -11.79 -16.83
CA GLY A 593 30.81 -13.10 -17.38
C GLY A 593 29.64 -13.07 -18.37
N LEU A 594 28.55 -12.37 -18.01
CA LEU A 594 27.42 -12.16 -18.92
C LEU A 594 27.84 -11.40 -20.17
N GLY A 595 28.61 -10.32 -20.00
CA GLY A 595 29.11 -9.55 -21.14
C GLY A 595 29.98 -10.36 -22.10
N ILE A 596 30.88 -11.18 -21.57
CA ILE A 596 31.70 -12.11 -22.38
C ILE A 596 30.80 -13.15 -23.06
N GLY A 597 29.83 -13.72 -22.34
CA GLY A 597 28.86 -14.69 -22.91
C GLY A 597 28.10 -14.12 -24.10
N PHE A 598 27.52 -12.93 -23.97
CA PHE A 598 26.83 -12.24 -25.06
C PHE A 598 27.76 -11.84 -26.21
N ALA A 599 28.99 -11.41 -25.92
CA ALA A 599 29.98 -11.11 -26.96
C ALA A 599 30.35 -12.38 -27.76
N THR A 600 30.52 -13.52 -27.08
CA THR A 600 30.78 -14.81 -27.72
C THR A 600 29.60 -15.25 -28.59
N LEU A 601 28.38 -15.09 -28.07
CA LEU A 601 27.15 -15.40 -28.84
C LEU A 601 27.06 -14.53 -30.09
N TYR A 602 27.26 -13.21 -29.97
CA TYR A 602 27.29 -12.28 -31.10
C TYR A 602 28.29 -12.69 -32.17
N VAL A 603 29.55 -12.89 -31.77
CA VAL A 603 30.62 -13.25 -32.71
C VAL A 603 30.32 -14.60 -33.35
N GLY A 604 29.80 -15.57 -32.59
CA GLY A 604 29.44 -16.89 -33.11
C GLY A 604 28.36 -16.82 -34.18
N LEU A 605 27.27 -16.07 -33.93
CA LEU A 605 26.19 -15.88 -34.89
C LEU A 605 26.62 -15.09 -36.12
N GLU A 606 27.48 -14.07 -35.95
CA GLU A 606 28.00 -13.26 -37.06
C GLU A 606 28.91 -14.08 -37.99
N ILE A 607 29.76 -14.97 -37.46
CA ILE A 607 30.54 -15.88 -38.26
C ILE A 607 29.63 -16.82 -39.08
N ARG A 608 28.58 -17.36 -38.42
CA ARG A 608 27.62 -18.22 -39.12
C ARG A 608 26.89 -17.46 -40.22
N ARG A 609 26.49 -16.21 -39.94
CA ARG A 609 25.84 -15.32 -40.94
C ARG A 609 26.72 -15.05 -42.14
N LEU A 610 28.00 -14.84 -41.93
CA LEU A 610 29.00 -14.62 -43.00
C LEU A 610 28.97 -15.74 -44.07
N TRP A 611 28.77 -16.97 -43.61
CA TRP A 611 28.85 -18.17 -44.49
C TRP A 611 27.45 -18.71 -44.91
N ARG A 612 26.42 -18.42 -44.15
CA ARG A 612 25.05 -18.94 -44.40
C ARG A 612 24.06 -17.88 -44.87
N GLY A 613 24.44 -16.60 -44.83
CA GLY A 613 23.55 -15.48 -45.10
C GLY A 613 22.56 -15.22 -43.97
N ASN A 614 21.36 -14.79 -44.28
CA ASN A 614 20.37 -14.35 -43.29
C ASN A 614 19.66 -15.50 -42.56
N ASP A 615 19.60 -16.70 -43.15
CA ASP A 615 19.04 -17.89 -42.53
C ASP A 615 20.13 -18.67 -41.76
N LEU A 616 20.10 -18.56 -40.44
CA LEU A 616 21.05 -19.24 -39.57
C LEU A 616 20.62 -20.64 -39.14
N THR A 617 19.39 -21.07 -39.48
CA THR A 617 18.84 -22.38 -39.06
C THR A 617 19.35 -23.54 -39.92
N VAL A 618 19.91 -23.27 -41.10
CA VAL A 618 20.44 -24.26 -42.03
C VAL A 618 21.37 -25.26 -41.33
N ALA A 619 20.99 -26.52 -41.31
CA ALA A 619 21.72 -27.57 -40.59
C ALA A 619 23.15 -27.79 -41.11
N GLY A 620 24.04 -28.20 -40.18
CA GLY A 620 25.44 -28.50 -40.47
C GLY A 620 26.32 -27.24 -40.43
N THR A 621 27.63 -27.46 -40.65
CA THR A 621 28.68 -26.43 -40.74
C THR A 621 29.50 -26.66 -41.96
N THR A 622 29.93 -25.60 -42.65
CA THR A 622 30.87 -25.72 -43.80
C THR A 622 32.30 -25.68 -43.29
N ASP A 623 33.24 -26.27 -44.02
CA ASP A 623 34.66 -26.25 -43.67
C ASP A 623 35.22 -24.82 -43.50
N PRO A 624 34.92 -23.84 -44.37
CA PRO A 624 35.33 -22.48 -44.19
C PRO A 624 34.75 -21.81 -42.92
N GLU A 625 33.51 -22.13 -42.55
CA GLU A 625 32.84 -21.67 -41.34
C GLU A 625 33.60 -22.20 -40.09
N LEU A 626 33.93 -23.50 -40.06
CA LEU A 626 34.67 -24.11 -38.97
C LEU A 626 36.05 -23.46 -38.79
N TYR A 627 36.77 -23.20 -39.87
CA TYR A 627 38.07 -22.54 -39.81
C TYR A 627 37.98 -21.09 -39.35
N THR A 628 36.94 -20.37 -39.74
CA THR A 628 36.69 -18.98 -39.30
C THR A 628 36.52 -18.93 -37.77
N TYR A 629 35.74 -19.84 -37.17
CA TYR A 629 35.63 -19.95 -35.70
C TYR A 629 37.02 -20.14 -35.04
N THR A 630 37.84 -21.00 -35.62
CA THR A 630 39.18 -21.27 -35.08
C THR A 630 40.07 -20.05 -35.14
N ILE A 631 40.10 -19.36 -36.27
CA ILE A 631 40.90 -18.13 -36.45
C ILE A 631 40.47 -17.05 -35.46
N VAL A 632 39.16 -16.82 -35.33
CA VAL A 632 38.62 -15.80 -34.41
C VAL A 632 38.89 -16.17 -32.94
N MET A 633 38.73 -17.44 -32.56
CA MET A 633 39.13 -17.90 -31.22
C MET A 633 40.59 -17.68 -30.94
N LEU A 634 41.48 -18.02 -31.89
CA LEU A 634 42.91 -17.84 -31.74
C LEU A 634 43.29 -16.36 -31.63
N LEU A 635 42.73 -15.51 -32.49
CA LEU A 635 42.94 -14.05 -32.44
C LEU A 635 42.44 -13.44 -31.11
N ALA A 636 41.29 -13.85 -30.63
CA ALA A 636 40.74 -13.38 -29.34
C ALA A 636 41.62 -13.81 -28.15
N ALA A 637 42.06 -15.08 -28.14
CA ALA A 637 42.92 -15.60 -27.09
C ALA A 637 44.30 -14.92 -27.12
N THR A 638 44.87 -14.67 -28.32
CA THR A 638 46.16 -13.96 -28.51
C THR A 638 46.02 -12.49 -28.07
N ALA A 639 44.93 -11.79 -28.45
CA ALA A 639 44.68 -10.43 -28.04
C ALA A 639 44.54 -10.33 -26.51
N LEU A 640 43.84 -11.28 -25.87
CA LEU A 640 43.71 -11.36 -24.43
C LEU A 640 45.10 -11.62 -23.76
N LEU A 641 45.94 -12.45 -24.35
CA LEU A 641 47.31 -12.72 -23.86
C LEU A 641 48.14 -11.43 -23.92
N LEU A 642 48.14 -10.71 -25.03
CA LEU A 642 48.85 -9.46 -25.18
C LEU A 642 48.33 -8.39 -24.20
N TYR A 643 47.02 -8.30 -24.03
CA TYR A 643 46.42 -7.41 -23.05
C TYR A 643 46.77 -7.77 -21.62
N SER A 644 46.90 -9.08 -21.31
CA SER A 644 47.33 -9.55 -19.98
C SER A 644 48.74 -9.10 -19.64
N PHE A 645 49.65 -9.08 -20.63
CA PHE A 645 51.00 -8.55 -20.46
C PHE A 645 51.02 -7.06 -20.23
N TYR A 646 50.20 -6.30 -21.01
CA TYR A 646 50.10 -4.84 -20.87
C TYR A 646 49.57 -4.46 -19.47
N ARG A 647 48.64 -5.24 -18.91
CA ARG A 647 48.04 -4.99 -17.60
C ARG A 647 48.76 -5.71 -16.43
N HIS A 648 49.79 -6.47 -16.69
CA HIS A 648 50.55 -7.29 -15.71
C HIS A 648 49.59 -8.17 -14.85
N ASN A 649 48.54 -8.77 -15.46
CA ASN A 649 47.50 -9.51 -14.76
C ASN A 649 47.65 -11.03 -15.01
N ASN A 650 48.10 -11.74 -13.99
CA ASN A 650 48.33 -13.19 -14.05
C ASN A 650 47.06 -14.02 -14.27
N LEU A 651 45.89 -13.52 -13.84
CA LEU A 651 44.62 -14.22 -14.05
C LEU A 651 44.21 -14.17 -15.52
N LEU A 652 44.28 -12.99 -16.17
CA LEU A 652 44.03 -12.83 -17.59
C LEU A 652 44.96 -13.66 -18.45
N ARG A 653 46.24 -13.76 -18.05
CA ARG A 653 47.22 -14.61 -18.71
C ARG A 653 46.82 -16.08 -18.67
N LYS A 654 46.39 -16.60 -17.49
CA LYS A 654 45.90 -17.98 -17.35
C LYS A 654 44.69 -18.24 -18.23
N ILE A 655 43.70 -17.30 -18.25
CA ILE A 655 42.50 -17.42 -19.08
C ILE A 655 42.86 -17.44 -20.57
N ALA A 656 43.80 -16.59 -21.00
CA ALA A 656 44.26 -16.56 -22.39
C ALA A 656 44.94 -17.87 -22.79
N LEU A 657 45.79 -18.45 -21.94
CA LEU A 657 46.42 -19.75 -22.17
C LEU A 657 45.44 -20.91 -22.24
N VAL A 658 44.40 -20.90 -21.38
CA VAL A 658 43.29 -21.85 -21.47
C VAL A 658 42.52 -21.68 -22.78
N GLY A 659 42.23 -20.43 -23.22
CA GLY A 659 41.60 -20.14 -24.52
C GLY A 659 42.42 -20.70 -25.70
N ILE A 660 43.74 -20.52 -25.70
CA ILE A 660 44.63 -21.10 -26.70
C ILE A 660 44.56 -22.63 -26.65
N GLY A 661 44.59 -23.22 -25.46
CA GLY A 661 44.50 -24.68 -25.27
C GLY A 661 43.19 -25.25 -25.81
N LEU A 662 42.05 -24.55 -25.56
CA LEU A 662 40.75 -24.92 -26.11
C LEU A 662 40.69 -24.79 -27.65
N THR A 663 41.33 -23.75 -28.21
CA THR A 663 41.41 -23.58 -29.66
C THR A 663 42.20 -24.74 -30.28
N VAL A 664 43.33 -25.13 -29.67
CA VAL A 664 44.13 -26.31 -30.08
C VAL A 664 43.30 -27.59 -30.00
N ALA A 665 42.62 -27.80 -28.88
CA ALA A 665 41.75 -28.96 -28.71
C ALA A 665 40.63 -29.02 -29.79
N LYS A 666 40.01 -27.89 -30.10
CA LYS A 666 39.01 -27.79 -31.18
C LYS A 666 39.60 -28.18 -32.53
N VAL A 667 40.77 -27.67 -32.87
CA VAL A 667 41.47 -28.03 -34.13
C VAL A 667 41.69 -29.55 -34.22
N PHE A 668 42.19 -30.17 -33.17
CA PHE A 668 42.47 -31.60 -33.17
C PHE A 668 41.23 -32.48 -33.18
N LEU A 669 40.20 -32.10 -32.45
CA LEU A 669 38.99 -32.92 -32.28
C LEU A 669 37.97 -32.71 -33.36
N ILE A 670 37.87 -31.49 -33.92
CA ILE A 670 36.81 -31.10 -34.86
C ILE A 670 37.36 -30.79 -36.23
N ASP A 671 38.28 -29.84 -36.38
CA ASP A 671 38.67 -29.32 -37.70
C ASP A 671 39.48 -30.33 -38.51
N VAL A 672 40.27 -31.18 -37.86
CA VAL A 672 41.12 -32.18 -38.50
C VAL A 672 40.38 -33.47 -38.83
N SER A 673 39.22 -33.73 -38.23
CA SER A 673 38.44 -34.96 -38.47
C SER A 673 37.95 -35.10 -39.90
N GLY A 674 37.76 -34.00 -40.64
CA GLY A 674 37.33 -33.98 -42.05
C GLY A 674 38.44 -33.85 -43.11
N LEU A 675 39.71 -33.60 -42.69
CA LEU A 675 40.81 -33.36 -43.62
C LEU A 675 41.53 -34.67 -44.03
N THR A 676 41.83 -34.82 -45.31
CA THR A 676 42.54 -35.93 -45.87
C THR A 676 43.83 -35.46 -46.61
N GLY A 677 44.90 -36.23 -46.57
CA GLY A 677 46.13 -35.97 -47.34
C GLY A 677 47.00 -34.79 -46.88
N LEU A 678 47.61 -34.08 -47.83
CA LEU A 678 48.59 -33.00 -47.62
C LEU A 678 48.02 -31.78 -46.84
N THR A 679 46.74 -31.47 -46.99
CA THR A 679 46.06 -30.38 -46.27
C THR A 679 46.06 -30.59 -44.75
N ARG A 680 45.95 -31.84 -44.32
CA ARG A 680 46.04 -32.22 -42.89
C ARG A 680 47.43 -31.96 -42.33
N VAL A 681 48.47 -32.29 -43.07
CA VAL A 681 49.89 -32.08 -42.69
C VAL A 681 50.20 -30.59 -42.61
N PHE A 682 49.73 -29.77 -43.59
CA PHE A 682 49.94 -28.31 -43.62
C PHE A 682 49.25 -27.63 -42.46
N SER A 683 48.01 -28.02 -42.07
CA SER A 683 47.27 -27.49 -40.94
C SER A 683 48.01 -27.72 -39.61
N PHE A 684 48.57 -28.91 -39.42
CA PHE A 684 49.37 -29.21 -38.24
C PHE A 684 50.66 -28.39 -38.19
N LEU A 685 51.33 -28.16 -39.34
CA LEU A 685 52.55 -27.38 -39.40
C LEU A 685 52.32 -25.90 -39.03
N VAL A 686 51.28 -25.30 -39.61
CA VAL A 686 50.90 -23.89 -39.31
C VAL A 686 50.49 -23.74 -37.84
N LEU A 687 49.71 -24.66 -37.31
CA LEU A 687 49.33 -24.66 -35.90
C LEU A 687 50.52 -24.83 -34.98
N GLY A 688 51.41 -25.78 -35.26
CA GLY A 688 52.64 -26.02 -34.50
C GLY A 688 53.52 -24.76 -34.46
N LEU A 689 53.71 -24.10 -35.60
CA LEU A 689 54.46 -22.83 -35.69
C LEU A 689 53.76 -21.70 -34.90
N SER A 690 52.45 -21.61 -34.95
CA SER A 690 51.68 -20.61 -34.19
C SER A 690 51.79 -20.81 -32.68
N LEU A 691 51.73 -22.05 -32.22
CA LEU A 691 51.89 -22.43 -30.80
C LEU A 691 53.32 -22.20 -30.33
N ALA A 692 54.32 -22.54 -31.15
CA ALA A 692 55.74 -22.28 -30.84
C ALA A 692 55.99 -20.77 -30.74
N GLY A 693 55.40 -19.95 -31.64
CA GLY A 693 55.43 -18.50 -31.59
C GLY A 693 54.80 -17.92 -30.33
N LEU A 694 53.65 -18.45 -29.92
CA LEU A 694 52.97 -18.03 -28.70
C LEU A 694 53.75 -18.44 -27.44
N ALA A 695 54.30 -19.62 -27.37
CA ALA A 695 55.16 -20.09 -26.27
C ALA A 695 56.46 -19.26 -26.16
N TRP A 696 57.04 -18.85 -27.31
CA TRP A 696 58.16 -17.95 -27.36
C TRP A 696 57.78 -16.55 -26.84
N LEU A 697 56.67 -16.01 -27.25
CA LEU A 697 56.12 -14.72 -26.78
C LEU A 697 55.90 -14.76 -25.26
N ASP A 698 55.30 -15.81 -24.72
CA ASP A 698 55.04 -15.97 -23.28
C ASP A 698 56.35 -15.98 -22.49
N ARG A 699 57.37 -16.71 -22.97
CA ARG A 699 58.71 -16.71 -22.36
C ARG A 699 59.40 -15.35 -22.45
N TRP A 700 59.37 -14.71 -23.62
CA TRP A 700 60.04 -13.43 -23.85
C TRP A 700 59.48 -12.31 -22.95
N PHE A 701 58.18 -12.22 -22.83
CA PHE A 701 57.53 -11.26 -21.91
C PHE A 701 57.71 -11.66 -20.44
N GLY A 702 57.72 -12.94 -20.10
CA GLY A 702 57.97 -13.43 -18.74
C GLY A 702 59.39 -13.09 -18.25
N THR A 703 60.39 -13.19 -19.10
CA THR A 703 61.80 -12.81 -18.78
C THR A 703 61.93 -11.29 -18.66
N LYS A 704 61.24 -10.50 -19.46
CA LYS A 704 61.28 -9.05 -19.40
C LYS A 704 60.62 -8.50 -18.12
N ALA A 705 59.51 -9.08 -17.71
CA ALA A 705 58.83 -8.72 -16.46
C ALA A 705 59.67 -9.10 -15.20
N ALA A 706 60.44 -10.20 -15.25
CA ALA A 706 61.38 -10.57 -14.19
C ALA A 706 62.59 -9.60 -14.10
N GLN A 707 63.12 -9.15 -15.24
CA GLN A 707 64.20 -8.14 -15.27
C GLN A 707 63.76 -6.77 -14.76
N ASP A 708 62.53 -6.32 -15.07
CA ASP A 708 61.98 -5.04 -14.58
C ASP A 708 61.65 -5.07 -13.08
N SER A 709 61.37 -6.27 -12.48
CA SER A 709 61.18 -6.43 -11.05
C SER A 709 62.45 -6.47 -10.23
N ASP A 710 63.60 -6.86 -10.84
CA ASP A 710 64.93 -6.83 -10.21
C ASP A 710 65.60 -5.44 -10.27
N LEU A 711 65.06 -4.52 -11.06
CA LEU A 711 65.51 -3.13 -11.21
C LEU A 711 64.69 -2.09 -10.45
N SER A 712 63.59 -2.49 -9.80
CA SER A 712 62.73 -1.66 -8.94
C SER A 712 62.88 -2.06 -7.47
#